data_015cc8ec9819e7cb3bcc1c4df746a2fe
#
_entry.id   015cc8ec9819e7cb3bcc1c4df746a2fe
#
_cell.length_a   1.000
_cell.length_b   1.000
_cell.length_c   1.000
_cell.angle_alpha   90.00
_cell.angle_beta   90.00
_cell.angle_gamma   90.00
#
_symmetry.space_group_name_H-M   'P 1'
#
loop_
_entity.id
_entity.type
_entity.pdbx_description
1 polymer ?
#
loop_
_entity_poly.entity_id
_entity_poly.type
_entity_poly.pdbx_seq_one_letter_code
_entity_poly.pdbx_strand_id
1 'polypeptide(L)'
;MRAKRLRMTLSGLLGVATVAALMFSTLVPPASAGTVSTKVVQMADLSSFRAGNIVSDSVFYDSSRMSEQQIQSFLESRVTSCRSGYTCLKDYYDTTRYVSADAVCGAYAGGERERASRIIYKAAIACGINPQVLLVFLQKEQGLVTSTAPSAWAYRAAMGQGCPDTSACDARYYGLFNQVFGAAWQLKRYSNPPGTSNYFTWYAPGKTWNIYWHSPELIGGQWVYRCGSGPVYIENQATAALYYYTPYQPNAAALAAGYGEGDSCSSYGNRNFFNYFSDWFGSTIGFPTSGSIADAWREQGGASGWLGSATANMVYSASFGGGWYQYFRNGIIFVVQGGPTTILRTGSALARLFMDTGGPSGWLGWPIAAEVCGAGGCAVQFQNGTSAWSNRTGAIHQVNGGISEAWNQGGGVNNPIGVPAGPMVPAGGASPGWYQAFDNAYLFFAVGTEPVTLSAQSGITQRYVGLGGPTSPIGWPRASEECEGSRCATSFEFGTSVWSEGVGIVDIPISLEPAWRAQGGLGSWLGGPVAGAIQQSAADGGWSQRFQRGLLFSKAGDAGVALRTESGITARYEASGGVAGPYGWPRGEERCVSGACATEFDSATITWMAGVGVHVVSGSMRGAYESEGGIAGPWGPPTSDSVEVVQNAGVWQDFAGGWIYLKRDAGPVLLRTDSGLAAVYRQDRGPAGSLGWPVAEEVCKEVECSISFDGGTLTWNSITGVIARK
;
A
#
# COMPACT_ATOMS: atom_id res chain seq x y z
N MET A 1 49.90 12.56 -51.28
CA MET A 1 50.28 13.93 -51.72
C MET A 1 49.46 14.92 -50.93
N ARG A 2 50.16 15.78 -50.15
CA ARG A 2 49.94 17.15 -49.73
C ARG A 2 48.49 17.53 -49.31
N ALA A 3 48.16 17.72 -48.05
CA ALA A 3 48.51 18.83 -47.14
C ALA A 3 48.00 20.20 -47.61
N LYS A 4 47.11 20.80 -46.80
CA LYS A 4 47.33 22.15 -46.25
C LYS A 4 46.28 22.48 -45.17
N ARG A 5 46.81 22.85 -44.02
CA ARG A 5 46.19 23.55 -42.88
C ARG A 5 45.87 24.99 -43.28
N LEU A 6 44.87 25.64 -42.64
CA LEU A 6 45.04 27.00 -42.17
C LEU A 6 44.21 27.25 -40.91
N ARG A 7 44.88 27.79 -39.91
CA ARG A 7 44.38 28.39 -38.67
C ARG A 7 44.07 29.87 -38.92
N MET A 8 43.16 30.46 -38.10
CA MET A 8 43.29 31.75 -37.39
C MET A 8 41.93 32.08 -36.74
N THR A 9 41.80 32.13 -35.46
CA THR A 9 42.06 33.09 -34.35
C THR A 9 41.10 34.27 -34.27
N LEU A 10 40.40 34.31 -33.19
CA LEU A 10 40.26 35.30 -32.08
C LEU A 10 39.17 36.38 -32.14
N SER A 11 38.47 36.46 -31.04
CA SER A 11 38.05 37.61 -30.24
C SER A 11 36.67 38.23 -30.47
N GLY A 12 35.84 38.20 -29.44
CA GLY A 12 35.33 39.41 -28.85
C GLY A 12 33.86 39.47 -28.39
N LEU A 13 33.69 39.46 -27.09
CA LEU A 13 32.75 40.23 -26.24
C LEU A 13 31.22 40.04 -26.29
N LEU A 14 30.75 39.59 -25.13
CA LEU A 14 29.59 39.98 -24.28
C LEU A 14 28.29 40.50 -24.94
N GLY A 15 27.23 39.83 -24.59
CA GLY A 15 25.86 40.34 -24.66
C GLY A 15 24.90 39.37 -23.97
N VAL A 16 24.56 39.64 -22.70
CA VAL A 16 23.54 38.93 -21.92
C VAL A 16 22.16 39.26 -22.48
N ALA A 17 21.41 38.26 -22.92
CA ALA A 17 19.97 38.36 -23.06
C ALA A 17 19.34 36.98 -22.73
N THR A 18 18.71 36.90 -21.58
CA THR A 18 17.85 35.81 -21.14
C THR A 18 16.60 35.72 -22.00
N VAL A 19 16.47 34.66 -22.78
CA VAL A 19 15.20 34.24 -23.37
C VAL A 19 14.91 32.82 -22.88
N ALA A 20 13.89 32.70 -22.03
CA ALA A 20 13.33 31.46 -21.62
C ALA A 20 12.62 30.79 -22.80
N ALA A 21 13.24 29.78 -23.41
CA ALA A 21 12.60 28.91 -24.38
C ALA A 21 12.04 27.67 -23.66
N LEU A 22 10.71 27.60 -23.55
CA LEU A 22 9.98 26.40 -23.23
C LEU A 22 10.23 25.34 -24.31
N MET A 23 11.07 24.35 -24.03
CA MET A 23 11.18 23.18 -24.87
C MET A 23 10.07 22.20 -24.47
N PHE A 24 9.03 22.13 -25.28
CA PHE A 24 8.14 20.97 -25.34
C PHE A 24 8.95 19.79 -25.94
N SER A 25 9.42 18.89 -25.09
CA SER A 25 9.94 17.61 -25.51
C SER A 25 8.76 16.70 -25.85
N THR A 26 8.44 16.56 -27.14
CA THR A 26 7.58 15.50 -27.62
C THR A 26 8.34 14.18 -27.45
N LEU A 27 7.99 13.40 -26.43
CA LEU A 27 8.38 12.01 -26.30
C LEU A 27 7.74 11.21 -27.44
N VAL A 28 8.50 10.94 -28.48
CA VAL A 28 8.20 9.89 -29.45
C VAL A 28 8.43 8.55 -28.72
N PRO A 29 7.43 7.68 -28.60
CA PRO A 29 7.66 6.36 -28.02
C PRO A 29 8.63 5.60 -28.96
N PRO A 30 9.58 4.81 -28.40
CA PRO A 30 10.44 3.99 -29.22
C PRO A 30 9.57 3.00 -30.00
N ALA A 31 9.74 2.96 -31.31
CA ALA A 31 9.13 1.96 -32.15
C ALA A 31 9.53 0.58 -31.60
N SER A 32 8.55 -0.19 -31.16
CA SER A 32 8.74 -1.59 -30.79
C SER A 32 9.32 -2.28 -32.03
N ALA A 33 10.59 -2.62 -31.99
CA ALA A 33 11.18 -3.55 -32.93
C ALA A 33 10.42 -4.87 -32.75
N GLY A 34 9.46 -5.11 -33.61
CA GLY A 34 8.78 -6.39 -33.72
C GLY A 34 9.88 -7.43 -33.95
N THR A 35 10.17 -8.22 -32.95
CA THR A 35 10.93 -9.47 -33.14
C THR A 35 10.11 -10.31 -34.11
N VAL A 36 10.56 -10.36 -35.34
CA VAL A 36 10.13 -11.38 -36.28
C VAL A 36 10.61 -12.70 -35.69
N SER A 37 9.72 -13.31 -34.90
CA SER A 37 9.90 -14.70 -34.47
C SER A 37 9.86 -15.53 -35.75
N THR A 38 11.04 -15.84 -36.28
CA THR A 38 11.21 -16.95 -37.21
C THR A 38 10.71 -18.18 -36.48
N LYS A 39 9.46 -18.61 -36.78
CA LYS A 39 8.95 -19.91 -36.33
C LYS A 39 9.95 -20.94 -36.83
N VAL A 40 10.83 -21.41 -35.94
CA VAL A 40 11.57 -22.66 -36.14
C VAL A 40 10.46 -23.71 -36.32
N VAL A 41 10.36 -24.30 -37.53
CA VAL A 41 9.50 -25.46 -37.72
C VAL A 41 10.15 -26.56 -36.92
N GLN A 42 9.66 -26.80 -35.74
CA GLN A 42 10.15 -27.84 -34.85
C GLN A 42 9.69 -29.18 -35.50
N MET A 43 10.57 -29.88 -36.11
CA MET A 43 10.28 -31.23 -36.57
C MET A 43 10.17 -32.16 -35.38
N ALA A 44 9.13 -33.00 -35.35
CA ALA A 44 8.91 -33.95 -34.28
C ALA A 44 10.18 -34.83 -34.07
N ASP A 45 10.65 -34.87 -32.84
CA ASP A 45 11.74 -35.74 -32.46
C ASP A 45 11.20 -37.15 -32.14
N LEU A 46 11.25 -38.03 -33.16
CA LEU A 46 10.82 -39.43 -33.04
C LEU A 46 11.67 -40.27 -32.09
N SER A 47 12.85 -39.77 -31.66
CA SER A 47 13.62 -40.45 -30.59
C SER A 47 12.91 -40.39 -29.25
N SER A 48 12.00 -39.42 -29.06
CA SER A 48 11.16 -39.28 -27.89
C SER A 48 9.83 -40.05 -27.97
N PHE A 49 9.53 -40.73 -29.11
CA PHE A 49 8.34 -41.55 -29.23
C PHE A 49 8.40 -42.74 -28.28
N ARG A 50 7.33 -42.92 -27.49
CA ARG A 50 7.20 -44.04 -26.56
C ARG A 50 5.89 -44.78 -26.86
N ALA A 51 6.01 -46.01 -27.32
CA ALA A 51 4.87 -46.85 -27.73
C ALA A 51 3.82 -47.01 -26.61
N GLY A 52 4.25 -47.07 -25.35
CA GLY A 52 3.34 -47.16 -24.17
C GLY A 52 2.78 -45.85 -23.67
N ASN A 53 3.29 -44.71 -24.16
CA ASN A 53 2.88 -43.36 -23.73
C ASN A 53 2.97 -42.41 -24.92
N ILE A 54 2.12 -42.63 -25.92
CA ILE A 54 2.10 -41.83 -27.17
C ILE A 54 1.54 -40.45 -26.90
N VAL A 55 0.52 -40.37 -26.06
CA VAL A 55 -0.12 -39.10 -25.61
C VAL A 55 -0.64 -39.30 -24.19
N SER A 56 -0.53 -38.26 -23.37
CA SER A 56 -1.05 -38.30 -21.99
C SER A 56 -2.57 -38.08 -21.94
N ASP A 57 -3.22 -38.60 -20.88
CA ASP A 57 -4.64 -38.36 -20.63
C ASP A 57 -4.94 -36.86 -20.47
N SER A 58 -4.02 -36.10 -19.83
CA SER A 58 -4.16 -34.65 -19.62
C SER A 58 -4.15 -33.84 -20.92
N VAL A 59 -3.47 -34.33 -21.95
CA VAL A 59 -3.47 -33.73 -23.29
C VAL A 59 -4.67 -34.19 -24.09
N PHE A 60 -4.94 -35.48 -24.10
CA PHE A 60 -5.94 -36.08 -24.99
C PHE A 60 -7.37 -35.69 -24.65
N TYR A 61 -7.69 -35.62 -23.35
CA TYR A 61 -9.04 -35.31 -22.85
C TYR A 61 -9.24 -33.83 -22.47
N ASP A 62 -8.33 -32.90 -22.85
CA ASP A 62 -8.48 -31.49 -22.63
C ASP A 62 -9.37 -30.82 -23.70
N SER A 63 -10.68 -31.01 -23.61
CA SER A 63 -11.63 -30.50 -24.60
C SER A 63 -11.64 -28.96 -24.73
N SER A 64 -11.15 -28.25 -23.73
CA SER A 64 -11.11 -26.79 -23.70
C SER A 64 -9.79 -26.19 -24.25
N ARG A 65 -8.92 -27.03 -24.83
CA ARG A 65 -7.56 -26.64 -25.27
C ARG A 65 -7.57 -25.56 -26.36
N MET A 66 -8.59 -25.50 -27.21
CA MET A 66 -8.75 -24.47 -28.21
C MET A 66 -10.20 -23.98 -28.25
N SER A 67 -10.39 -22.68 -28.39
CA SER A 67 -11.70 -22.09 -28.74
C SER A 67 -12.04 -22.30 -30.22
N GLU A 68 -13.30 -22.11 -30.57
CA GLU A 68 -13.74 -22.15 -32.00
C GLU A 68 -12.88 -21.21 -32.87
N GLN A 69 -12.64 -19.97 -32.39
CA GLN A 69 -11.82 -19.00 -33.10
C GLN A 69 -10.37 -19.45 -33.28
N GLN A 70 -9.77 -20.06 -32.25
CA GLN A 70 -8.40 -20.60 -32.34
C GLN A 70 -8.30 -21.76 -33.31
N ILE A 71 -9.31 -22.64 -33.36
CA ILE A 71 -9.39 -23.70 -34.34
C ILE A 71 -9.48 -23.08 -35.75
N GLN A 72 -10.33 -22.08 -35.97
CA GLN A 72 -10.47 -21.40 -37.26
C GLN A 72 -9.14 -20.75 -37.68
N SER A 73 -8.50 -19.97 -36.82
CA SER A 73 -7.22 -19.35 -37.11
C SER A 73 -6.12 -20.38 -37.41
N PHE A 74 -6.14 -21.52 -36.72
CA PHE A 74 -5.21 -22.62 -36.98
C PHE A 74 -5.43 -23.17 -38.40
N LEU A 75 -6.67 -23.47 -38.80
CA LEU A 75 -6.96 -23.96 -40.13
C LEU A 75 -6.57 -22.96 -41.24
N GLU A 76 -6.83 -21.66 -41.03
CA GLU A 76 -6.40 -20.58 -41.94
C GLU A 76 -4.88 -20.47 -42.04
N SER A 77 -4.15 -20.70 -40.94
CA SER A 77 -2.68 -20.72 -40.94
C SER A 77 -2.07 -21.91 -41.74
N ARG A 78 -2.83 -23.00 -41.89
CA ARG A 78 -2.34 -24.20 -42.61
C ARG A 78 -2.63 -24.13 -44.11
N VAL A 79 -3.69 -23.47 -44.49
CA VAL A 79 -4.05 -23.32 -45.94
C VAL A 79 -4.40 -21.84 -46.16
N THR A 80 -3.52 -21.10 -46.80
CA THR A 80 -3.77 -19.68 -47.14
C THR A 80 -4.83 -19.51 -48.22
N SER A 81 -4.78 -20.36 -49.26
CA SER A 81 -5.73 -20.35 -50.37
C SER A 81 -6.06 -21.74 -50.84
N CYS A 82 -7.32 -22.00 -51.14
CA CYS A 82 -7.75 -23.22 -51.82
C CYS A 82 -7.48 -23.13 -53.30
N ARG A 83 -7.21 -24.29 -53.94
CA ARG A 83 -7.22 -24.45 -55.37
C ARG A 83 -8.62 -24.15 -55.92
N SER A 84 -8.69 -23.47 -57.06
CA SER A 84 -9.96 -23.14 -57.70
C SER A 84 -10.82 -24.39 -57.94
N GLY A 85 -12.10 -24.32 -57.62
CA GLY A 85 -13.07 -25.43 -57.71
C GLY A 85 -13.10 -26.37 -56.51
N TYR A 86 -12.29 -26.13 -55.46
CA TYR A 86 -12.29 -26.93 -54.24
C TYR A 86 -12.67 -26.07 -53.02
N THR A 87 -13.20 -26.69 -51.99
CA THR A 87 -13.49 -26.06 -50.69
C THR A 87 -12.58 -26.68 -49.63
N CYS A 88 -11.65 -25.92 -49.09
CA CYS A 88 -10.78 -26.39 -48.03
C CYS A 88 -11.47 -26.45 -46.69
N LEU A 89 -10.93 -27.21 -45.74
CA LEU A 89 -11.55 -27.41 -44.43
C LEU A 89 -11.82 -26.09 -43.70
N LYS A 90 -10.97 -25.07 -43.82
CA LYS A 90 -11.16 -23.73 -43.22
C LYS A 90 -12.41 -23.01 -43.70
N ASP A 91 -12.88 -23.32 -44.91
CA ASP A 91 -14.02 -22.68 -45.56
C ASP A 91 -15.23 -23.61 -45.69
N TYR A 92 -15.12 -24.84 -45.18
CA TYR A 92 -16.13 -25.87 -45.28
C TYR A 92 -17.26 -25.67 -44.28
N TYR A 93 -18.50 -25.84 -44.72
CA TYR A 93 -19.72 -25.81 -43.90
C TYR A 93 -20.49 -27.09 -44.08
N ASP A 94 -21.15 -27.56 -43.02
CA ASP A 94 -22.03 -28.71 -43.00
C ASP A 94 -23.33 -28.40 -42.29
N THR A 95 -24.38 -29.15 -42.60
CA THR A 95 -25.61 -29.18 -41.84
C THR A 95 -25.52 -30.24 -40.76
N THR A 96 -25.62 -29.81 -39.50
CA THR A 96 -25.51 -30.71 -38.36
C THR A 96 -26.85 -30.95 -37.69
N ARG A 97 -27.03 -32.09 -37.04
CA ARG A 97 -28.28 -32.40 -36.34
C ARG A 97 -28.09 -32.33 -34.82
N TYR A 98 -29.17 -32.18 -34.11
CA TYR A 98 -29.17 -32.38 -32.67
C TYR A 98 -28.82 -33.84 -32.33
N VAL A 99 -27.90 -34.04 -31.37
CA VAL A 99 -27.62 -35.33 -30.76
C VAL A 99 -27.82 -35.18 -29.26
N SER A 100 -28.70 -36.01 -28.68
CA SER A 100 -28.94 -36.03 -27.24
C SER A 100 -27.71 -36.52 -26.49
N ALA A 101 -27.53 -36.06 -25.23
CA ALA A 101 -26.53 -36.60 -24.35
C ALA A 101 -26.76 -38.09 -24.08
N ASP A 102 -25.68 -38.85 -24.00
CA ASP A 102 -25.65 -40.25 -23.59
C ASP A 102 -24.56 -40.49 -22.51
N ALA A 103 -24.29 -41.73 -22.17
CA ALA A 103 -23.26 -42.08 -21.18
C ALA A 103 -21.81 -41.76 -21.66
N VAL A 104 -21.59 -41.45 -22.92
CA VAL A 104 -20.28 -41.18 -23.52
C VAL A 104 -20.03 -39.70 -23.71
N CYS A 105 -21.02 -39.00 -24.34
CA CYS A 105 -20.90 -37.59 -24.70
C CYS A 105 -22.07 -36.75 -24.17
N GLY A 106 -21.84 -35.50 -23.87
CA GLY A 106 -22.88 -34.49 -23.68
C GLY A 106 -23.67 -34.22 -24.99
N ALA A 107 -24.75 -33.46 -24.86
CA ALA A 107 -25.58 -33.11 -26.01
C ALA A 107 -24.83 -32.23 -27.03
N TYR A 108 -25.09 -32.46 -28.32
CA TYR A 108 -24.63 -31.60 -29.42
C TYR A 108 -25.84 -30.84 -29.99
N ALA A 109 -25.84 -29.53 -29.89
CA ALA A 109 -26.87 -28.69 -30.50
C ALA A 109 -26.61 -28.58 -32.02
N GLY A 110 -27.52 -29.05 -32.85
CA GLY A 110 -27.42 -28.96 -34.31
C GLY A 110 -27.45 -27.52 -34.84
N GLY A 111 -27.17 -27.36 -36.14
CA GLY A 111 -27.26 -26.10 -36.88
C GLY A 111 -27.33 -26.31 -38.39
N GLU A 112 -28.04 -25.45 -39.12
CA GLU A 112 -28.24 -25.61 -40.55
C GLU A 112 -26.98 -25.34 -41.39
N ARG A 113 -26.06 -24.51 -40.87
CA ARG A 113 -24.80 -24.14 -41.55
C ARG A 113 -23.70 -23.90 -40.55
N GLU A 114 -23.05 -24.95 -40.11
CA GLU A 114 -21.95 -24.89 -39.19
C GLU A 114 -20.59 -25.02 -39.90
N ARG A 115 -19.69 -24.08 -39.63
CA ARG A 115 -18.30 -24.13 -40.14
C ARG A 115 -17.55 -25.33 -39.53
N ALA A 116 -16.61 -25.90 -40.25
CA ALA A 116 -15.83 -27.06 -39.76
C ALA A 116 -15.16 -26.78 -38.38
N SER A 117 -14.64 -25.58 -38.16
CA SER A 117 -14.08 -25.19 -36.85
C SER A 117 -15.10 -25.25 -35.71
N ARG A 118 -16.35 -24.86 -35.96
CA ARG A 118 -17.46 -24.94 -35.00
C ARG A 118 -17.86 -26.39 -34.72
N ILE A 119 -17.90 -27.22 -35.78
CA ILE A 119 -18.21 -28.65 -35.62
C ILE A 119 -17.14 -29.34 -34.77
N ILE A 120 -15.84 -29.09 -35.06
CA ILE A 120 -14.72 -29.64 -34.28
C ILE A 120 -14.80 -29.17 -32.83
N TYR A 121 -15.01 -27.87 -32.57
CA TYR A 121 -15.14 -27.31 -31.22
C TYR A 121 -16.30 -27.94 -30.44
N LYS A 122 -17.50 -27.96 -31.02
CA LYS A 122 -18.69 -28.51 -30.36
C LYS A 122 -18.55 -30.00 -30.07
N ALA A 123 -18.02 -30.79 -31.01
CA ALA A 123 -17.75 -32.23 -30.83
C ALA A 123 -16.73 -32.48 -29.73
N ALA A 124 -15.67 -31.66 -29.71
CA ALA A 124 -14.63 -31.71 -28.67
C ALA A 124 -15.22 -31.47 -27.27
N ILE A 125 -16.04 -30.41 -27.10
CA ILE A 125 -16.68 -30.08 -25.84
C ILE A 125 -17.68 -31.17 -25.44
N ALA A 126 -18.55 -31.61 -26.35
CA ALA A 126 -19.55 -32.62 -26.06
C ALA A 126 -18.95 -33.95 -25.59
N CYS A 127 -17.86 -34.41 -26.21
CA CYS A 127 -17.26 -35.71 -25.91
C CYS A 127 -16.05 -35.65 -24.97
N GLY A 128 -15.63 -34.45 -24.54
CA GLY A 128 -14.46 -34.31 -23.67
C GLY A 128 -13.14 -34.74 -24.32
N ILE A 129 -12.97 -34.44 -25.64
CA ILE A 129 -11.77 -34.75 -26.42
C ILE A 129 -11.08 -33.44 -26.80
N ASN A 130 -9.76 -33.37 -26.73
CA ASN A 130 -9.00 -32.19 -27.17
C ASN A 130 -9.21 -31.91 -28.66
N PRO A 131 -9.60 -30.66 -29.04
CA PRO A 131 -9.73 -30.28 -30.46
C PRO A 131 -8.47 -30.54 -31.30
N GLN A 132 -7.28 -30.41 -30.69
CA GLN A 132 -6.00 -30.71 -31.35
C GLN A 132 -5.91 -32.17 -31.76
N VAL A 133 -6.42 -33.09 -30.97
CA VAL A 133 -6.52 -34.51 -31.30
C VAL A 133 -7.39 -34.70 -32.52
N LEU A 134 -8.59 -34.09 -32.56
CA LEU A 134 -9.50 -34.19 -33.72
C LEU A 134 -8.86 -33.61 -35.00
N LEU A 135 -8.15 -32.49 -34.90
CA LEU A 135 -7.40 -31.90 -36.02
C LEU A 135 -6.31 -32.83 -36.54
N VAL A 136 -5.56 -33.48 -35.64
CA VAL A 136 -4.52 -34.47 -36.01
C VAL A 136 -5.14 -35.69 -36.68
N PHE A 137 -6.31 -36.17 -36.21
CA PHE A 137 -7.02 -37.28 -36.88
C PHE A 137 -7.50 -36.89 -38.27
N LEU A 138 -8.10 -35.70 -38.45
CA LEU A 138 -8.49 -35.20 -39.78
C LEU A 138 -7.31 -35.12 -40.76
N GLN A 139 -6.12 -34.81 -40.24
CA GLN A 139 -4.91 -34.79 -41.06
C GLN A 139 -4.36 -36.20 -41.37
N LYS A 140 -4.25 -37.06 -40.36
CA LYS A 140 -3.61 -38.37 -40.58
C LYS A 140 -4.45 -39.31 -41.40
N GLU A 141 -5.80 -39.15 -41.38
CA GLU A 141 -6.70 -40.02 -42.12
C GLU A 141 -6.90 -39.55 -43.58
N GLN A 142 -7.12 -38.26 -43.81
CA GLN A 142 -7.48 -37.73 -45.13
C GLN A 142 -6.67 -36.52 -45.60
N GLY A 143 -5.67 -36.08 -44.80
CA GLY A 143 -4.90 -34.88 -45.11
C GLY A 143 -5.69 -33.59 -45.15
N LEU A 144 -6.89 -33.56 -44.55
CA LEU A 144 -7.85 -32.48 -44.73
C LEU A 144 -7.39 -31.12 -44.21
N VAL A 145 -6.56 -31.09 -43.12
CA VAL A 145 -6.12 -29.86 -42.50
C VAL A 145 -5.18 -29.05 -43.38
N THR A 146 -4.34 -29.73 -44.20
CA THR A 146 -3.33 -29.08 -45.06
C THR A 146 -3.73 -29.16 -46.56
N SER A 147 -4.77 -29.86 -46.92
CA SER A 147 -5.18 -30.00 -48.30
C SER A 147 -5.66 -28.73 -48.96
N THR A 148 -5.11 -28.32 -50.08
CA THR A 148 -5.58 -27.21 -50.90
C THR A 148 -6.61 -27.64 -51.93
N ALA A 149 -6.83 -28.96 -52.14
CA ALA A 149 -7.75 -29.56 -53.11
C ALA A 149 -8.38 -30.84 -52.53
N PRO A 150 -9.13 -30.77 -51.40
CA PRO A 150 -9.72 -31.95 -50.80
C PRO A 150 -10.81 -32.54 -51.70
N SER A 151 -10.82 -33.86 -51.79
CA SER A 151 -11.84 -34.57 -52.55
C SER A 151 -13.17 -34.68 -51.82
N ALA A 152 -14.28 -34.93 -52.51
CA ALA A 152 -15.59 -35.18 -51.84
C ALA A 152 -15.53 -36.41 -50.92
N TRP A 153 -14.71 -37.41 -51.27
CA TRP A 153 -14.45 -38.59 -50.40
C TRP A 153 -13.76 -38.22 -49.10
N ALA A 154 -12.80 -37.30 -49.13
CA ALA A 154 -12.08 -36.86 -47.91
C ALA A 154 -13.03 -36.25 -46.88
N TYR A 155 -14.07 -35.56 -47.27
CA TYR A 155 -15.15 -35.10 -46.37
C TYR A 155 -16.12 -36.20 -45.96
N ARG A 156 -16.38 -37.11 -46.88
CA ARG A 156 -17.32 -38.19 -46.66
C ARG A 156 -16.82 -39.18 -45.59
N ALA A 157 -15.51 -39.49 -45.58
CA ALA A 157 -14.84 -40.42 -44.66
C ALA A 157 -13.74 -39.73 -43.90
N ALA A 158 -13.95 -38.49 -43.41
CA ALA A 158 -12.95 -37.55 -42.93
C ALA A 158 -12.03 -38.07 -41.82
N MET A 159 -12.54 -38.95 -40.97
CA MET A 159 -11.78 -39.56 -39.87
C MET A 159 -11.75 -41.09 -39.91
N GLY A 160 -12.27 -41.71 -40.98
CA GLY A 160 -12.33 -43.18 -41.07
C GLY A 160 -13.37 -43.83 -40.14
N GLN A 161 -14.18 -43.03 -39.46
CA GLN A 161 -15.20 -43.55 -38.56
C GLN A 161 -16.27 -44.38 -39.31
N GLY A 162 -16.48 -45.63 -38.85
CA GLY A 162 -17.39 -46.56 -39.50
C GLY A 162 -16.86 -47.13 -40.82
N CYS A 163 -15.57 -47.06 -41.09
CA CYS A 163 -14.89 -47.61 -42.26
C CYS A 163 -13.84 -48.67 -41.87
N PRO A 164 -14.25 -49.89 -41.50
CA PRO A 164 -13.30 -50.93 -41.14
C PRO A 164 -12.51 -51.45 -42.37
N ASP A 165 -11.27 -51.88 -42.21
CA ASP A 165 -10.37 -52.36 -43.27
C ASP A 165 -10.93 -53.62 -43.99
N THR A 166 -11.86 -54.31 -43.36
CA THR A 166 -12.34 -55.63 -43.81
C THR A 166 -13.73 -55.63 -44.42
N SER A 167 -14.40 -54.48 -44.45
CA SER A 167 -15.75 -54.32 -45.02
C SER A 167 -16.03 -52.91 -45.54
N ALA A 168 -17.14 -52.73 -46.25
CA ALA A 168 -17.54 -51.41 -46.75
C ALA A 168 -17.88 -50.46 -45.59
N CYS A 169 -17.59 -49.17 -45.79
CA CYS A 169 -17.92 -48.12 -44.83
C CYS A 169 -19.43 -48.06 -44.56
N ASP A 170 -19.80 -47.85 -43.30
CA ASP A 170 -21.18 -47.62 -42.89
C ASP A 170 -21.66 -46.20 -43.28
N ALA A 171 -22.62 -46.13 -44.17
CA ALA A 171 -23.12 -44.87 -44.71
C ALA A 171 -23.73 -43.93 -43.65
N ARG A 172 -24.11 -44.40 -42.46
CA ARG A 172 -24.60 -43.60 -41.33
C ARG A 172 -23.57 -42.62 -40.81
N TYR A 173 -22.27 -42.90 -41.02
CA TYR A 173 -21.17 -42.06 -40.61
C TYR A 173 -20.63 -41.14 -41.70
N TYR A 174 -21.25 -41.13 -42.89
CA TYR A 174 -20.79 -40.28 -43.99
C TYR A 174 -21.06 -38.80 -43.73
N GLY A 175 -20.10 -37.93 -44.16
CA GLY A 175 -20.12 -36.50 -44.03
C GLY A 175 -19.32 -35.98 -42.82
N LEU A 176 -18.82 -34.73 -42.93
CA LEU A 176 -17.86 -34.17 -41.96
C LEU A 176 -18.40 -34.21 -40.54
N PHE A 177 -19.62 -33.77 -40.31
CA PHE A 177 -20.25 -33.77 -38.99
C PHE A 177 -20.28 -35.18 -38.37
N ASN A 178 -20.79 -36.16 -39.14
CA ASN A 178 -20.93 -37.52 -38.65
C ASN A 178 -19.56 -38.18 -38.38
N GLN A 179 -18.56 -37.87 -39.19
CA GLN A 179 -17.19 -38.32 -39.00
C GLN A 179 -16.54 -37.73 -37.77
N VAL A 180 -16.61 -36.39 -37.57
CA VAL A 180 -15.95 -35.70 -36.43
C VAL A 180 -16.64 -36.05 -35.11
N PHE A 181 -17.97 -35.96 -35.04
CA PHE A 181 -18.70 -36.28 -33.82
C PHE A 181 -18.65 -37.78 -33.51
N GLY A 182 -18.82 -38.66 -34.53
CA GLY A 182 -18.74 -40.11 -34.33
C GLY A 182 -17.35 -40.57 -33.86
N ALA A 183 -16.30 -40.00 -34.45
CA ALA A 183 -14.92 -40.32 -34.00
C ALA A 183 -14.64 -39.79 -32.59
N ALA A 184 -15.07 -38.56 -32.24
CA ALA A 184 -14.93 -38.02 -30.88
C ALA A 184 -15.68 -38.89 -29.87
N TRP A 185 -16.91 -39.31 -30.20
CA TRP A 185 -17.68 -40.26 -29.41
C TRP A 185 -16.96 -41.59 -29.21
N GLN A 186 -16.42 -42.19 -30.32
CA GLN A 186 -15.70 -43.46 -30.27
C GLN A 186 -14.41 -43.38 -29.44
N LEU A 187 -13.63 -42.32 -29.65
CA LEU A 187 -12.40 -42.07 -28.84
C LEU A 187 -12.71 -41.98 -27.36
N LYS A 188 -13.82 -41.33 -26.98
CA LYS A 188 -14.29 -41.27 -25.59
C LYS A 188 -14.80 -42.64 -25.11
N ARG A 189 -15.56 -43.35 -25.97
CA ARG A 189 -16.13 -44.68 -25.65
C ARG A 189 -15.07 -45.71 -25.28
N TYR A 190 -13.86 -45.62 -25.87
CA TYR A 190 -12.71 -46.50 -25.55
C TYR A 190 -12.28 -46.46 -24.09
N SER A 191 -12.62 -45.41 -23.37
CA SER A 191 -12.33 -45.31 -21.92
C SER A 191 -13.36 -46.02 -21.04
N ASN A 192 -14.34 -46.74 -21.61
CA ASN A 192 -15.45 -47.38 -20.87
C ASN A 192 -16.10 -46.40 -19.85
N PRO A 193 -16.67 -45.24 -20.27
CA PRO A 193 -17.23 -44.27 -19.34
C PRO A 193 -18.31 -44.88 -18.47
N PRO A 194 -18.53 -44.39 -17.24
CA PRO A 194 -19.59 -44.84 -16.34
C PRO A 194 -20.96 -44.81 -17.07
N GLY A 195 -21.76 -45.88 -16.89
CA GLY A 195 -23.03 -46.06 -17.58
C GLY A 195 -22.93 -46.76 -18.93
N THR A 196 -21.71 -47.09 -19.38
CA THR A 196 -21.46 -47.93 -20.56
C THR A 196 -21.05 -49.35 -20.17
N SER A 197 -21.10 -50.29 -21.11
CA SER A 197 -20.53 -51.64 -20.90
C SER A 197 -19.01 -51.57 -20.83
N ASN A 198 -18.39 -52.43 -20.01
CA ASN A 198 -16.93 -52.60 -19.92
C ASN A 198 -16.41 -53.45 -21.09
N TYR A 199 -16.65 -53.02 -22.33
CA TYR A 199 -16.31 -53.79 -23.52
C TYR A 199 -14.83 -53.71 -23.88
N PHE A 200 -14.23 -52.54 -23.82
CA PHE A 200 -12.86 -52.29 -24.20
C PHE A 200 -11.89 -52.66 -23.07
N THR A 201 -11.48 -53.94 -23.04
CA THR A 201 -10.63 -54.52 -21.97
C THR A 201 -9.22 -54.88 -22.44
N TRP A 202 -9.02 -55.05 -23.76
CA TRP A 202 -7.69 -55.20 -24.37
C TRP A 202 -7.05 -53.80 -24.59
N TYR A 203 -5.75 -53.71 -24.56
CA TYR A 203 -4.98 -52.48 -24.49
C TYR A 203 -5.21 -51.66 -23.23
N ALA A 204 -5.86 -52.23 -22.19
CA ALA A 204 -6.13 -51.52 -20.94
C ALA A 204 -4.80 -51.03 -20.30
N PRO A 205 -4.81 -49.80 -19.71
CA PRO A 205 -3.64 -49.22 -19.04
C PRO A 205 -3.17 -50.09 -17.84
N GLY A 206 -1.87 -49.94 -17.51
CA GLY A 206 -1.26 -50.66 -16.40
C GLY A 206 -0.89 -52.10 -16.71
N LYS A 207 -0.93 -52.51 -17.97
CA LYS A 207 -0.62 -53.87 -18.44
C LYS A 207 0.26 -53.82 -19.69
N THR A 208 1.02 -54.93 -19.89
CA THR A 208 1.80 -55.17 -21.10
C THR A 208 0.95 -55.94 -22.10
N TRP A 209 0.90 -55.46 -23.33
CA TRP A 209 0.18 -56.05 -24.45
C TRP A 209 1.12 -56.34 -25.58
N ASN A 210 0.96 -57.43 -26.31
CA ASN A 210 1.65 -57.69 -27.56
C ASN A 210 0.89 -56.98 -28.69
N ILE A 211 1.46 -55.90 -29.22
CA ILE A 211 0.88 -55.08 -30.27
C ILE A 211 1.55 -55.42 -31.59
N TYR A 212 0.74 -55.67 -32.65
CA TYR A 212 1.24 -55.99 -33.95
C TYR A 212 1.97 -54.81 -34.60
N TRP A 213 3.02 -55.19 -35.45
CA TRP A 213 3.78 -54.18 -36.20
C TRP A 213 3.08 -53.71 -37.46
N HIS A 214 2.22 -54.57 -38.08
CA HIS A 214 1.54 -54.29 -39.35
C HIS A 214 0.19 -54.99 -39.36
N SER A 215 -0.73 -54.50 -40.26
CA SER A 215 -2.01 -55.14 -40.52
C SER A 215 -1.81 -56.56 -41.11
N PRO A 216 -2.78 -57.46 -40.85
CA PRO A 216 -2.73 -58.78 -41.48
C PRO A 216 -2.93 -58.71 -43.00
N GLU A 217 -2.34 -59.65 -43.71
CA GLU A 217 -2.54 -59.84 -45.14
C GLU A 217 -3.50 -61.02 -45.35
N LEU A 218 -4.33 -60.93 -46.37
CA LEU A 218 -5.20 -62.05 -46.76
C LEU A 218 -4.43 -63.00 -47.65
N ILE A 219 -4.04 -64.18 -47.12
CA ILE A 219 -3.28 -65.19 -47.83
C ILE A 219 -4.08 -66.46 -47.84
N GLY A 220 -4.39 -66.98 -49.04
CA GLY A 220 -5.20 -68.18 -49.19
C GLY A 220 -6.57 -68.16 -48.51
N GLY A 221 -7.17 -66.98 -48.36
CA GLY A 221 -8.47 -66.80 -47.67
C GLY A 221 -8.37 -66.67 -46.13
N GLN A 222 -7.16 -66.64 -45.56
CA GLN A 222 -6.92 -66.49 -44.11
C GLN A 222 -6.15 -65.19 -43.85
N TRP A 223 -6.50 -64.49 -42.75
CA TRP A 223 -5.76 -63.30 -42.31
C TRP A 223 -4.49 -63.73 -41.57
N VAL A 224 -3.31 -63.32 -42.07
CA VAL A 224 -1.98 -63.72 -41.51
C VAL A 224 -1.22 -62.48 -41.10
N TYR A 225 -0.75 -62.43 -39.84
CA TYR A 225 0.13 -61.39 -39.30
C TYR A 225 1.57 -61.75 -39.55
N ARG A 226 2.13 -61.46 -40.73
CA ARG A 226 3.49 -61.82 -41.15
C ARG A 226 4.59 -61.08 -40.38
N CYS A 227 4.31 -59.85 -39.91
CA CYS A 227 5.28 -59.00 -39.31
C CYS A 227 5.44 -59.25 -37.80
N GLY A 228 4.59 -60.11 -37.20
CA GLY A 228 4.62 -60.37 -35.78
C GLY A 228 4.16 -59.20 -34.89
N SER A 229 4.52 -59.24 -33.61
CA SER A 229 4.14 -58.26 -32.60
C SER A 229 5.26 -58.05 -31.58
N GLY A 230 5.20 -56.98 -30.83
CA GLY A 230 6.11 -56.68 -29.71
C GLY A 230 5.37 -56.24 -28.45
N PRO A 231 6.00 -56.44 -27.28
CA PRO A 231 5.43 -56.05 -25.99
C PRO A 231 5.43 -54.51 -25.79
N VAL A 232 4.29 -53.97 -25.38
CA VAL A 232 4.12 -52.58 -25.03
C VAL A 232 3.41 -52.50 -23.69
N TYR A 233 4.01 -51.89 -22.68
CA TYR A 233 3.37 -51.50 -21.44
C TYR A 233 2.58 -50.20 -21.64
N ILE A 234 1.28 -50.27 -21.65
CA ILE A 234 0.39 -49.10 -21.86
C ILE A 234 0.23 -48.36 -20.56
N GLU A 235 0.68 -47.10 -20.50
CA GLU A 235 0.75 -46.28 -19.27
C GLU A 235 -0.55 -45.59 -18.98
N ASN A 236 -1.37 -45.21 -19.98
CA ASN A 236 -2.55 -44.35 -19.80
C ASN A 236 -3.69 -44.69 -20.79
N GLN A 237 -4.88 -44.16 -20.50
CA GLN A 237 -6.09 -44.42 -21.28
C GLN A 237 -6.06 -43.81 -22.67
N ALA A 238 -5.42 -42.64 -22.84
CA ALA A 238 -5.29 -41.96 -24.14
C ALA A 238 -4.47 -42.79 -25.13
N THR A 239 -3.37 -43.39 -24.68
CA THR A 239 -2.54 -44.33 -25.50
C THR A 239 -3.32 -45.59 -25.81
N ALA A 240 -4.10 -46.14 -24.86
CA ALA A 240 -5.01 -47.24 -25.11
C ALA A 240 -6.04 -46.89 -26.21
N ALA A 241 -6.66 -45.69 -26.16
CA ALA A 241 -7.60 -45.21 -27.15
C ALA A 241 -6.99 -45.13 -28.56
N LEU A 242 -5.73 -44.71 -28.67
CA LEU A 242 -5.01 -44.73 -29.94
C LEU A 242 -4.82 -46.13 -30.49
N TYR A 243 -4.52 -47.14 -29.65
CA TYR A 243 -4.42 -48.54 -30.08
C TYR A 243 -5.74 -49.19 -30.37
N TYR A 244 -6.83 -48.79 -29.74
CA TYR A 244 -8.17 -49.23 -30.16
C TYR A 244 -8.56 -48.68 -31.53
N TYR A 245 -8.10 -47.47 -31.86
CA TYR A 245 -8.37 -46.87 -33.14
C TYR A 245 -7.39 -47.37 -34.24
N THR A 246 -6.10 -47.47 -33.97
CA THR A 246 -5.03 -47.94 -34.86
C THR A 246 -4.26 -49.02 -34.14
N PRO A 247 -4.59 -50.32 -34.29
CA PRO A 247 -4.09 -51.42 -33.44
C PRO A 247 -2.65 -51.90 -33.82
N TYR A 248 -1.84 -50.98 -34.30
CA TYR A 248 -0.48 -51.27 -34.73
C TYR A 248 0.53 -50.30 -34.14
N GLN A 249 1.69 -50.82 -33.70
CA GLN A 249 2.81 -49.98 -33.25
C GLN A 249 3.81 -49.74 -34.39
N PRO A 250 4.41 -48.55 -34.49
CA PRO A 250 5.49 -48.32 -35.46
C PRO A 250 6.73 -49.11 -35.08
N ASN A 251 7.35 -49.80 -36.05
CA ASN A 251 8.65 -50.46 -35.89
C ASN A 251 9.80 -49.45 -36.00
N ALA A 252 11.05 -49.89 -35.77
CA ALA A 252 12.22 -49.02 -35.83
C ALA A 252 12.41 -48.36 -37.21
N ALA A 253 12.11 -49.09 -38.32
CA ALA A 253 12.17 -48.55 -39.65
C ALA A 253 11.15 -47.44 -39.90
N ALA A 254 9.91 -47.61 -39.40
CA ALA A 254 8.90 -46.57 -39.47
C ALA A 254 9.32 -45.30 -38.69
N LEU A 255 9.90 -45.44 -37.51
CA LEU A 255 10.38 -44.30 -36.70
C LEU A 255 11.58 -43.60 -37.36
N ALA A 256 12.52 -44.35 -37.89
CA ALA A 256 13.71 -43.80 -38.61
C ALA A 256 13.32 -43.05 -39.89
N ALA A 257 12.23 -43.44 -40.55
CA ALA A 257 11.74 -42.81 -41.77
C ALA A 257 11.06 -41.44 -41.61
N GLY A 258 10.86 -40.97 -40.40
CA GLY A 258 10.17 -39.66 -40.13
C GLY A 258 8.75 -39.63 -40.68
N TYR A 259 8.48 -38.84 -41.71
CA TYR A 259 7.21 -38.83 -42.47
C TYR A 259 7.25 -39.75 -43.70
N GLY A 260 8.45 -40.33 -44.00
CA GLY A 260 8.61 -41.25 -45.14
C GLY A 260 8.13 -42.68 -44.87
N GLU A 261 8.40 -43.55 -45.83
CA GLU A 261 8.08 -44.96 -45.74
C GLU A 261 9.27 -45.74 -45.12
N GLY A 262 8.97 -46.67 -44.22
CA GLY A 262 9.91 -47.61 -43.68
C GLY A 262 9.99 -48.89 -44.50
N ASP A 263 10.04 -50.05 -43.84
CA ASP A 263 10.04 -51.37 -44.48
C ASP A 263 8.61 -51.91 -44.66
N SER A 264 8.50 -53.11 -45.24
CA SER A 264 7.21 -53.78 -45.52
C SER A 264 6.41 -54.15 -44.23
N CYS A 265 7.03 -54.05 -43.06
CA CYS A 265 6.39 -54.30 -41.77
C CYS A 265 6.13 -53.01 -40.96
N SER A 266 6.29 -51.85 -41.60
CA SER A 266 6.10 -50.56 -40.98
C SER A 266 4.63 -50.13 -40.95
N SER A 267 4.18 -49.68 -39.77
CA SER A 267 2.85 -49.05 -39.56
C SER A 267 3.04 -47.59 -39.16
N TYR A 268 2.18 -46.74 -39.71
CA TYR A 268 2.38 -45.30 -39.64
C TYR A 268 1.33 -44.51 -38.78
N GLY A 269 0.19 -45.13 -38.50
CA GLY A 269 -0.95 -44.41 -37.88
C GLY A 269 -0.61 -43.72 -36.59
N ASN A 270 -0.02 -44.43 -35.62
CA ASN A 270 0.34 -43.88 -34.32
C ASN A 270 1.63 -43.02 -34.40
N ARG A 271 2.58 -43.34 -35.30
CA ARG A 271 3.74 -42.48 -35.60
C ARG A 271 3.27 -41.12 -36.18
N ASN A 272 2.34 -41.13 -37.15
CA ASN A 272 1.86 -39.90 -37.78
C ASN A 272 1.04 -39.06 -36.81
N PHE A 273 0.26 -39.70 -35.89
CA PHE A 273 -0.36 -38.99 -34.81
C PHE A 273 0.66 -38.20 -33.96
N PHE A 274 1.71 -38.87 -33.51
CA PHE A 274 2.77 -38.26 -32.72
C PHE A 274 3.46 -37.11 -33.48
N ASN A 275 3.83 -37.35 -34.78
CA ASN A 275 4.47 -36.34 -35.62
C ASN A 275 3.61 -35.08 -35.78
N TYR A 276 2.37 -35.22 -36.29
CA TYR A 276 1.50 -34.06 -36.49
C TYR A 276 1.17 -33.34 -35.21
N PHE A 277 0.93 -34.07 -34.13
CA PHE A 277 0.66 -33.44 -32.86
C PHE A 277 1.87 -32.64 -32.37
N SER A 278 3.06 -33.23 -32.36
CA SER A 278 4.30 -32.60 -31.91
C SER A 278 4.67 -31.38 -32.75
N ASP A 279 4.57 -31.46 -34.08
CA ASP A 279 4.92 -30.37 -35.00
C ASP A 279 3.93 -29.22 -34.92
N TRP A 280 2.68 -29.47 -34.59
CA TRP A 280 1.63 -28.45 -34.58
C TRP A 280 1.37 -27.84 -33.21
N PHE A 281 1.45 -28.65 -32.17
CA PHE A 281 0.97 -28.31 -30.83
C PHE A 281 2.00 -28.54 -29.73
N GLY A 282 3.18 -29.08 -30.07
CA GLY A 282 4.25 -29.38 -29.12
C GLY A 282 4.10 -30.74 -28.46
N SER A 283 4.55 -30.88 -27.22
CA SER A 283 4.59 -32.16 -26.50
C SER A 283 3.26 -32.89 -26.44
N THR A 284 3.22 -34.16 -26.87
CA THR A 284 2.07 -35.06 -26.70
C THR A 284 1.83 -35.46 -25.23
N ILE A 285 2.83 -35.30 -24.38
CA ILE A 285 2.75 -35.64 -22.95
C ILE A 285 2.34 -34.42 -22.14
N GLY A 286 2.34 -33.23 -22.76
CA GLY A 286 2.14 -31.94 -22.07
C GLY A 286 3.34 -31.56 -21.22
N PHE A 287 3.08 -30.80 -20.18
CA PHE A 287 4.10 -30.35 -19.23
C PHE A 287 3.99 -31.18 -17.95
N PRO A 288 5.01 -31.97 -17.58
CA PRO A 288 4.95 -32.81 -16.40
C PRO A 288 4.80 -31.97 -15.14
N THR A 289 3.98 -32.45 -14.24
CA THR A 289 3.73 -31.85 -12.94
C THR A 289 4.13 -32.85 -11.86
N SER A 290 4.94 -32.45 -10.88
CA SER A 290 5.46 -33.37 -9.84
C SER A 290 5.49 -32.70 -8.47
N GLY A 291 5.69 -33.53 -7.41
CA GLY A 291 5.83 -33.04 -6.04
C GLY A 291 4.61 -32.23 -5.57
N SER A 292 4.86 -31.28 -4.68
CA SER A 292 3.79 -30.44 -4.08
C SER A 292 3.00 -29.63 -5.11
N ILE A 293 3.57 -29.30 -6.29
CA ILE A 293 2.80 -28.67 -7.37
C ILE A 293 1.74 -29.64 -7.90
N ALA A 294 2.10 -30.92 -8.10
CA ALA A 294 1.14 -31.93 -8.57
C ALA A 294 0.05 -32.21 -7.50
N ASP A 295 0.41 -32.17 -6.23
CA ASP A 295 -0.54 -32.36 -5.14
C ASP A 295 -1.54 -31.22 -5.13
N ALA A 296 -1.08 -29.97 -5.11
CA ALA A 296 -1.93 -28.78 -5.16
C ALA A 296 -2.80 -28.75 -6.43
N TRP A 297 -2.25 -29.13 -7.58
CA TRP A 297 -3.03 -29.19 -8.82
C TRP A 297 -4.13 -30.25 -8.76
N ARG A 298 -3.88 -31.44 -8.18
CA ARG A 298 -4.90 -32.49 -7.98
C ARG A 298 -5.99 -32.06 -7.01
N GLU A 299 -5.64 -31.36 -5.93
CA GLU A 299 -6.60 -30.77 -4.98
C GLU A 299 -7.54 -29.76 -5.65
N GLN A 300 -7.07 -29.06 -6.68
CA GLN A 300 -7.89 -28.14 -7.47
C GLN A 300 -8.68 -28.84 -8.61
N GLY A 301 -8.75 -30.18 -8.62
CA GLY A 301 -9.49 -30.98 -9.61
C GLY A 301 -8.68 -31.38 -10.84
N GLY A 302 -7.37 -31.21 -10.84
CA GLY A 302 -6.48 -31.60 -11.93
C GLY A 302 -6.80 -30.89 -13.24
N ALA A 303 -6.66 -31.61 -14.38
CA ALA A 303 -6.93 -31.07 -15.70
C ALA A 303 -8.39 -30.61 -15.91
N SER A 304 -9.32 -31.24 -15.21
CA SER A 304 -10.75 -30.91 -15.25
C SER A 304 -11.15 -29.81 -14.26
N GLY A 305 -10.27 -29.45 -13.32
CA GLY A 305 -10.48 -28.39 -12.34
C GLY A 305 -10.32 -27.00 -12.96
N TRP A 306 -10.59 -25.98 -12.17
CA TRP A 306 -10.53 -24.59 -12.61
C TRP A 306 -9.16 -24.15 -13.13
N LEU A 307 -8.06 -24.71 -12.59
CA LEU A 307 -6.70 -24.43 -13.06
C LEU A 307 -6.44 -24.88 -14.50
N GLY A 308 -7.06 -26.00 -14.90
CA GLY A 308 -6.80 -26.65 -16.17
C GLY A 308 -5.44 -27.35 -16.23
N SER A 309 -4.98 -27.70 -17.44
CA SER A 309 -3.70 -28.36 -17.66
C SER A 309 -2.53 -27.38 -17.53
N ALA A 310 -1.35 -27.92 -17.17
CA ALA A 310 -0.10 -27.16 -17.19
C ALA A 310 0.20 -26.64 -18.61
N THR A 311 0.73 -25.44 -18.72
CA THR A 311 1.04 -24.75 -19.99
C THR A 311 2.53 -24.50 -20.19
N ALA A 312 3.36 -24.76 -19.17
CA ALA A 312 4.81 -24.66 -19.21
C ALA A 312 5.45 -25.70 -18.27
N ASN A 313 6.73 -25.96 -18.46
CA ASN A 313 7.50 -26.78 -17.52
C ASN A 313 7.59 -26.11 -16.15
N MET A 314 7.84 -26.92 -15.12
CA MET A 314 8.18 -26.43 -13.79
C MET A 314 9.48 -25.64 -13.85
N VAL A 315 9.51 -24.49 -13.18
CA VAL A 315 10.67 -23.60 -13.10
C VAL A 315 11.14 -23.53 -11.65
N TYR A 316 12.44 -23.75 -11.46
CA TYR A 316 13.10 -23.55 -10.17
C TYR A 316 13.68 -22.14 -10.10
N SER A 317 13.49 -21.45 -8.98
CA SER A 317 14.21 -20.22 -8.63
C SER A 317 14.89 -20.42 -7.29
N ALA A 318 16.19 -20.12 -7.23
CA ALA A 318 16.98 -20.21 -5.99
C ALA A 318 16.80 -18.99 -5.08
N SER A 319 16.13 -17.93 -5.56
CA SER A 319 15.94 -16.68 -4.81
C SER A 319 15.07 -16.89 -3.58
N PHE A 320 15.37 -16.12 -2.51
CA PHE A 320 14.54 -16.04 -1.29
C PHE A 320 14.19 -17.41 -0.68
N GLY A 321 15.19 -18.27 -0.53
CA GLY A 321 15.04 -19.61 0.07
C GLY A 321 14.74 -20.72 -0.92
N GLY A 322 14.55 -20.39 -2.17
CA GLY A 322 14.32 -21.34 -3.24
C GLY A 322 12.90 -21.88 -3.32
N GLY A 323 12.55 -22.39 -4.48
CA GLY A 323 11.23 -22.97 -4.70
C GLY A 323 10.97 -23.28 -6.16
N TRP A 324 9.77 -23.76 -6.43
CA TRP A 324 9.30 -24.13 -7.75
C TRP A 324 8.01 -23.41 -8.08
N TYR A 325 7.78 -23.10 -9.37
CA TYR A 325 6.49 -22.66 -9.86
C TYR A 325 6.19 -23.24 -11.23
N GLN A 326 4.91 -23.33 -11.56
CA GLN A 326 4.45 -23.82 -12.84
C GLN A 326 3.19 -23.09 -13.28
N TYR A 327 3.16 -22.76 -14.57
CA TYR A 327 1.98 -22.16 -15.21
C TYR A 327 0.97 -23.21 -15.58
N PHE A 328 -0.28 -22.91 -15.26
CA PHE A 328 -1.48 -23.61 -15.70
C PHE A 328 -2.33 -22.67 -16.54
N ARG A 329 -3.38 -23.17 -17.19
CA ARG A 329 -4.23 -22.35 -18.07
C ARG A 329 -4.79 -21.11 -17.36
N ASN A 330 -5.30 -21.26 -16.14
CA ASN A 330 -6.01 -20.21 -15.43
C ASN A 330 -5.28 -19.77 -14.15
N GLY A 331 -4.09 -20.31 -13.85
CA GLY A 331 -3.34 -19.95 -12.65
C GLY A 331 -1.87 -20.34 -12.70
N ILE A 332 -1.16 -19.94 -11.67
CA ILE A 332 0.24 -20.29 -11.43
C ILE A 332 0.31 -20.86 -10.02
N ILE A 333 0.88 -22.05 -9.88
CA ILE A 333 1.16 -22.64 -8.56
C ILE A 333 2.61 -22.31 -8.21
N PHE A 334 2.81 -21.80 -7.00
CA PHE A 334 4.10 -21.51 -6.38
C PHE A 334 4.29 -22.41 -5.16
N VAL A 335 5.45 -23.01 -5.02
CA VAL A 335 5.84 -23.83 -3.86
C VAL A 335 7.18 -23.34 -3.35
N VAL A 336 7.19 -22.75 -2.18
CA VAL A 336 8.40 -22.28 -1.51
C VAL A 336 9.02 -23.46 -0.75
N GLN A 337 10.31 -23.62 -0.82
CA GLN A 337 11.00 -24.69 -0.08
C GLN A 337 10.85 -24.46 1.44
N GLY A 338 10.21 -25.41 2.12
CA GLY A 338 9.90 -25.27 3.56
C GLY A 338 8.82 -24.24 3.90
N GLY A 339 8.13 -23.68 2.90
CA GLY A 339 7.10 -22.66 3.05
C GLY A 339 5.75 -23.07 2.44
N PRO A 340 4.82 -22.13 2.29
CA PRO A 340 3.48 -22.40 1.78
C PRO A 340 3.47 -22.74 0.29
N THR A 341 2.41 -23.44 -0.13
CA THR A 341 1.99 -23.54 -1.53
C THR A 341 0.94 -22.47 -1.80
N THR A 342 1.17 -21.62 -2.80
CA THR A 342 0.28 -20.49 -3.13
C THR A 342 -0.16 -20.58 -4.58
N ILE A 343 -1.41 -20.21 -4.85
CA ILE A 343 -1.97 -20.21 -6.21
C ILE A 343 -2.45 -18.80 -6.54
N LEU A 344 -1.94 -18.25 -7.65
CA LEU A 344 -2.39 -16.98 -8.20
C LEU A 344 -3.10 -17.19 -9.54
N ARG A 345 -4.18 -16.45 -9.80
CA ARG A 345 -4.90 -16.51 -11.08
C ARG A 345 -4.12 -15.79 -12.18
N THR A 346 -3.93 -16.40 -13.35
CA THR A 346 -3.27 -15.76 -14.51
C THR A 346 -4.02 -14.53 -15.03
N GLY A 347 -5.33 -14.45 -14.79
CA GLY A 347 -6.17 -13.29 -15.12
C GLY A 347 -5.99 -12.09 -14.16
N SER A 348 -5.37 -12.31 -12.99
CA SER A 348 -5.14 -11.24 -12.01
C SER A 348 -4.10 -10.23 -12.51
N ALA A 349 -4.41 -8.94 -12.35
CA ALA A 349 -3.46 -7.86 -12.65
C ALA A 349 -2.25 -7.91 -11.70
N LEU A 350 -2.46 -8.32 -10.43
CA LEU A 350 -1.40 -8.48 -9.44
C LEU A 350 -0.44 -9.61 -9.79
N ALA A 351 -0.97 -10.76 -10.21
CA ALA A 351 -0.15 -11.88 -10.64
C ALA A 351 0.67 -11.55 -11.90
N ARG A 352 0.08 -10.85 -12.86
CA ARG A 352 0.78 -10.39 -14.07
C ARG A 352 1.91 -9.43 -13.72
N LEU A 353 1.62 -8.36 -12.98
CA LEU A 353 2.64 -7.39 -12.57
C LEU A 353 3.77 -8.08 -11.80
N PHE A 354 3.44 -9.00 -10.90
CA PHE A 354 4.44 -9.77 -10.15
C PHE A 354 5.37 -10.54 -11.09
N MET A 355 4.83 -11.29 -12.05
CA MET A 355 5.64 -12.06 -13.00
C MET A 355 6.44 -11.15 -13.95
N ASP A 356 5.87 -10.04 -14.42
CA ASP A 356 6.52 -9.07 -15.30
C ASP A 356 7.69 -8.34 -14.59
N THR A 357 7.65 -8.20 -13.27
CA THR A 357 8.70 -7.59 -12.45
C THR A 357 9.74 -8.58 -11.92
N GLY A 358 9.79 -9.78 -12.49
CA GLY A 358 10.80 -10.80 -12.20
C GLY A 358 10.28 -11.99 -11.38
N GLY A 359 9.00 -12.03 -11.04
CA GLY A 359 8.38 -13.12 -10.28
C GLY A 359 9.12 -13.42 -8.98
N PRO A 360 9.33 -14.69 -8.62
CA PRO A 360 10.04 -15.07 -7.40
C PRO A 360 11.49 -14.58 -7.30
N SER A 361 12.10 -14.20 -8.43
CA SER A 361 13.46 -13.62 -8.46
C SER A 361 13.46 -12.10 -8.32
N GLY A 362 12.31 -11.46 -8.42
CA GLY A 362 12.11 -10.01 -8.17
C GLY A 362 12.20 -9.68 -6.68
N TRP A 363 12.25 -8.40 -6.36
CA TRP A 363 12.43 -7.91 -4.99
C TRP A 363 11.33 -8.33 -4.00
N LEU A 364 10.11 -8.63 -4.46
CA LEU A 364 9.00 -9.11 -3.63
C LEU A 364 9.24 -10.50 -3.04
N GLY A 365 10.08 -11.34 -3.70
CA GLY A 365 10.26 -12.72 -3.32
C GLY A 365 9.03 -13.58 -3.68
N TRP A 366 8.81 -14.67 -2.95
CA TRP A 366 7.71 -15.60 -3.20
C TRP A 366 6.36 -15.08 -2.66
N PRO A 367 5.24 -15.38 -3.32
CA PRO A 367 3.93 -15.16 -2.72
C PRO A 367 3.73 -16.10 -1.54
N ILE A 368 3.30 -15.55 -0.39
CA ILE A 368 3.09 -16.29 0.86
C ILE A 368 1.63 -16.50 1.19
N ALA A 369 0.73 -15.83 0.48
CA ALA A 369 -0.72 -16.00 0.59
C ALA A 369 -1.38 -15.86 -0.78
N ALA A 370 -2.55 -16.47 -0.93
CA ALA A 370 -3.39 -16.29 -2.11
C ALA A 370 -3.89 -14.85 -2.21
N GLU A 371 -4.32 -14.44 -3.42
CA GLU A 371 -4.96 -13.16 -3.63
C GLU A 371 -6.26 -13.06 -2.84
N VAL A 372 -6.36 -12.01 -2.04
CA VAL A 372 -7.56 -11.69 -1.24
C VAL A 372 -8.17 -10.41 -1.80
N CYS A 373 -9.48 -10.43 -2.03
CA CYS A 373 -10.23 -9.26 -2.49
C CYS A 373 -11.26 -8.82 -1.45
N GLY A 374 -11.42 -7.51 -1.28
CA GLY A 374 -12.43 -6.86 -0.46
C GLY A 374 -13.14 -5.74 -1.22
N ALA A 375 -13.94 -4.94 -0.52
CA ALA A 375 -14.71 -3.86 -1.14
C ALA A 375 -13.84 -2.80 -1.84
N GLY A 376 -12.64 -2.52 -1.31
CA GLY A 376 -11.73 -1.50 -1.84
C GLY A 376 -10.81 -1.99 -2.96
N GLY A 377 -10.58 -3.30 -3.09
CA GLY A 377 -9.61 -3.84 -4.05
C GLY A 377 -9.15 -5.24 -3.72
N CYS A 378 -8.02 -5.64 -4.30
CA CYS A 378 -7.41 -6.94 -4.09
C CYS A 378 -5.94 -6.78 -3.66
N ALA A 379 -5.40 -7.76 -2.91
CA ALA A 379 -4.00 -7.77 -2.53
C ALA A 379 -3.41 -9.19 -2.52
N VAL A 380 -2.11 -9.26 -2.75
CA VAL A 380 -1.29 -10.46 -2.61
C VAL A 380 -0.12 -10.14 -1.70
N GLN A 381 0.07 -10.97 -0.67
CA GLN A 381 1.21 -10.88 0.23
C GLN A 381 2.39 -11.69 -0.30
N PHE A 382 3.57 -11.10 -0.23
CA PHE A 382 4.84 -11.70 -0.60
C PHE A 382 5.81 -11.64 0.59
N GLN A 383 6.95 -12.31 0.49
CA GLN A 383 7.96 -12.33 1.56
C GLN A 383 8.47 -10.93 1.95
N ASN A 384 8.59 -10.01 1.00
CA ASN A 384 9.17 -8.68 1.23
C ASN A 384 8.17 -7.53 1.08
N GLY A 385 6.86 -7.81 1.05
CA GLY A 385 5.84 -6.78 0.97
C GLY A 385 4.50 -7.27 0.45
N THR A 386 3.63 -6.35 0.16
CA THR A 386 2.28 -6.62 -0.36
C THR A 386 2.04 -5.79 -1.61
N SER A 387 1.51 -6.40 -2.66
CA SER A 387 0.98 -5.70 -3.84
C SER A 387 -0.52 -5.55 -3.67
N ALA A 388 -1.05 -4.35 -3.80
CA ALA A 388 -2.47 -4.08 -3.68
C ALA A 388 -3.00 -3.31 -4.89
N TRP A 389 -4.11 -3.79 -5.44
CA TRP A 389 -4.87 -3.12 -6.48
C TRP A 389 -6.08 -2.40 -5.88
N SER A 390 -6.26 -1.13 -6.25
CA SER A 390 -7.39 -0.32 -5.82
C SER A 390 -8.48 -0.26 -6.90
N ASN A 391 -9.72 -0.58 -6.55
CA ASN A 391 -10.86 -0.45 -7.46
C ASN A 391 -11.22 1.02 -7.74
N ARG A 392 -10.87 1.95 -6.84
CA ARG A 392 -11.12 3.38 -6.96
C ARG A 392 -10.18 4.05 -7.96
N THR A 393 -8.90 3.70 -7.93
CA THR A 393 -7.88 4.33 -8.79
C THR A 393 -7.55 3.48 -10.03
N GLY A 394 -7.87 2.18 -10.02
CA GLY A 394 -7.45 1.20 -11.02
C GLY A 394 -5.94 0.89 -10.97
N ALA A 395 -5.21 1.49 -10.04
CA ALA A 395 -3.76 1.35 -9.91
C ALA A 395 -3.36 0.22 -8.95
N ILE A 396 -2.13 -0.27 -9.15
CA ILE A 396 -1.48 -1.20 -8.23
C ILE A 396 -0.37 -0.44 -7.50
N HIS A 397 -0.39 -0.52 -6.17
CA HIS A 397 0.64 0.04 -5.31
C HIS A 397 1.32 -1.04 -4.48
N GLN A 398 2.61 -0.84 -4.24
CA GLN A 398 3.39 -1.70 -3.36
C GLN A 398 3.34 -1.14 -1.94
N VAL A 399 3.27 -2.06 -0.97
CA VAL A 399 3.33 -1.76 0.46
C VAL A 399 4.39 -2.66 1.07
N ASN A 400 5.38 -2.09 1.75
CA ASN A 400 6.50 -2.86 2.33
C ASN A 400 6.86 -2.36 3.74
N GLY A 401 7.72 -3.14 4.41
CA GLY A 401 8.21 -2.84 5.76
C GLY A 401 7.08 -2.66 6.78
N GLY A 402 7.30 -1.82 7.77
CA GLY A 402 6.34 -1.59 8.85
C GLY A 402 4.96 -1.10 8.40
N ILE A 403 4.87 -0.40 7.25
CA ILE A 403 3.56 -0.01 6.68
C ILE A 403 2.78 -1.25 6.22
N SER A 404 3.45 -2.22 5.55
CA SER A 404 2.81 -3.48 5.14
C SER A 404 2.36 -4.30 6.34
N GLU A 405 3.19 -4.39 7.35
CA GLU A 405 2.87 -5.11 8.60
C GLU A 405 1.65 -4.50 9.29
N ALA A 406 1.65 -3.20 9.53
CA ALA A 406 0.54 -2.49 10.17
C ALA A 406 -0.77 -2.60 9.36
N TRP A 407 -0.69 -2.44 8.04
CA TRP A 407 -1.87 -2.56 7.19
C TRP A 407 -2.45 -3.97 7.19
N ASN A 408 -1.61 -5.01 7.07
CA ASN A 408 -2.03 -6.41 7.08
C ASN A 408 -2.57 -6.83 8.46
N GLN A 409 -1.95 -6.41 9.57
CA GLN A 409 -2.44 -6.64 10.93
C GLN A 409 -3.81 -5.99 11.16
N GLY A 410 -4.05 -4.82 10.57
CA GLY A 410 -5.34 -4.14 10.60
C GLY A 410 -6.41 -4.74 9.69
N GLY A 411 -6.11 -5.85 8.96
CA GLY A 411 -7.07 -6.56 8.09
C GLY A 411 -6.80 -6.44 6.60
N GLY A 412 -5.69 -5.84 6.16
CA GLY A 412 -5.30 -5.74 4.76
C GLY A 412 -6.37 -5.03 3.91
N VAL A 413 -6.88 -5.69 2.87
CA VAL A 413 -7.94 -5.13 2.00
C VAL A 413 -9.26 -4.83 2.71
N ASN A 414 -9.46 -5.38 3.92
CA ASN A 414 -10.62 -5.12 4.77
C ASN A 414 -10.31 -4.14 5.91
N ASN A 415 -9.10 -3.56 5.95
CA ASN A 415 -8.72 -2.55 6.93
C ASN A 415 -9.61 -1.30 6.76
N PRO A 416 -10.12 -0.70 7.84
CA PRO A 416 -10.94 0.53 7.77
C PRO A 416 -10.25 1.71 7.06
N ILE A 417 -8.93 1.76 7.03
CA ILE A 417 -8.19 2.79 6.27
C ILE A 417 -8.27 2.60 4.75
N GLY A 418 -8.80 1.46 4.29
CA GLY A 418 -8.92 1.12 2.87
C GLY A 418 -7.67 0.50 2.28
N VAL A 419 -7.58 0.53 0.94
CA VAL A 419 -6.43 0.06 0.18
C VAL A 419 -5.48 1.22 -0.15
N PRO A 420 -4.21 0.94 -0.50
CA PRO A 420 -3.27 2.00 -0.91
C PRO A 420 -3.80 2.83 -2.07
N ALA A 421 -3.82 4.14 -1.89
CA ALA A 421 -4.32 5.12 -2.86
C ALA A 421 -3.20 5.83 -3.64
N GLY A 422 -1.95 5.63 -3.22
CA GLY A 422 -0.76 6.21 -3.84
C GLY A 422 0.49 5.38 -3.55
N PRO A 423 1.63 5.74 -4.16
CA PRO A 423 2.90 5.06 -3.90
C PRO A 423 3.38 5.33 -2.46
N MET A 424 4.27 4.47 -1.97
CA MET A 424 5.06 4.77 -0.78
C MET A 424 6.00 5.94 -1.05
N VAL A 425 6.02 6.90 -0.15
CA VAL A 425 6.87 8.10 -0.22
C VAL A 425 7.97 7.99 0.83
N PRO A 426 9.25 7.95 0.43
CA PRO A 426 10.34 7.99 1.37
C PRO A 426 10.45 9.39 1.98
N ALA A 427 10.70 9.47 3.28
CA ALA A 427 10.97 10.71 3.96
C ALA A 427 12.32 10.60 4.68
N GLY A 428 13.19 11.56 4.41
CA GLY A 428 14.49 11.71 5.05
C GLY A 428 14.40 12.62 6.27
N GLY A 429 15.54 12.91 6.88
CA GLY A 429 15.66 13.77 8.05
C GLY A 429 16.43 13.08 9.16
N ALA A 430 16.24 13.52 10.40
CA ALA A 430 16.85 12.91 11.57
C ALA A 430 16.42 11.45 11.78
N SER A 431 15.19 11.13 11.38
CA SER A 431 14.62 9.77 11.40
C SER A 431 14.16 9.41 10.00
N PRO A 432 14.88 8.54 9.27
CA PRO A 432 14.43 8.08 7.96
C PRO A 432 13.18 7.19 8.10
N GLY A 433 12.33 7.20 7.07
CA GLY A 433 11.12 6.39 7.09
C GLY A 433 10.31 6.55 5.81
N TRP A 434 9.07 6.10 5.84
CA TRP A 434 8.15 6.14 4.72
C TRP A 434 6.75 6.50 5.19
N TYR A 435 5.97 7.07 4.29
CA TYR A 435 4.52 7.19 4.48
C TYR A 435 3.79 6.85 3.19
N GLN A 436 2.52 6.48 3.33
CA GLN A 436 1.69 6.10 2.20
C GLN A 436 0.25 6.54 2.40
N ALA A 437 -0.35 7.02 1.31
CA ALA A 437 -1.78 7.33 1.27
C ALA A 437 -2.60 6.04 1.06
N PHE A 438 -3.66 5.90 1.85
CA PHE A 438 -4.73 4.91 1.70
C PHE A 438 -6.05 5.62 1.40
N ASP A 439 -7.13 4.90 1.15
CA ASP A 439 -8.42 5.51 0.78
C ASP A 439 -8.93 6.50 1.84
N ASN A 440 -8.78 6.18 3.13
CA ASN A 440 -9.34 6.95 4.23
C ASN A 440 -8.29 7.51 5.20
N ALA A 441 -7.01 7.19 5.01
CA ALA A 441 -5.95 7.59 5.94
C ALA A 441 -4.58 7.69 5.27
N TYR A 442 -3.63 8.23 6.00
CA TYR A 442 -2.20 8.10 5.74
C TYR A 442 -1.58 7.24 6.84
N LEU A 443 -0.69 6.34 6.45
CA LEU A 443 0.13 5.55 7.36
C LEU A 443 1.57 6.07 7.30
N PHE A 444 2.12 6.41 8.46
CA PHE A 444 3.47 6.95 8.65
C PHE A 444 4.30 5.95 9.43
N PHE A 445 5.51 5.70 8.99
CA PHE A 445 6.45 4.79 9.65
C PHE A 445 7.85 5.38 9.65
N ALA A 446 8.34 5.84 10.80
CA ALA A 446 9.75 6.16 11.02
C ALA A 446 10.48 4.90 11.47
N VAL A 447 11.72 4.71 11.01
CA VAL A 447 12.52 3.52 11.38
C VAL A 447 12.75 3.50 12.90
N GLY A 448 12.39 2.39 13.53
CA GLY A 448 12.52 2.19 14.98
C GLY A 448 11.34 2.66 15.82
N THR A 449 10.23 3.06 15.18
CA THR A 449 9.00 3.45 15.88
C THR A 449 7.81 2.61 15.42
N GLU A 450 6.71 2.65 16.17
CA GLU A 450 5.44 2.09 15.72
C GLU A 450 4.83 2.95 14.61
N PRO A 451 4.13 2.34 13.64
CA PRO A 451 3.42 3.08 12.61
C PRO A 451 2.27 3.94 13.18
N VAL A 452 2.13 5.15 12.67
CA VAL A 452 1.06 6.09 13.05
C VAL A 452 0.08 6.27 11.91
N THR A 453 -1.21 6.17 12.21
CA THR A 453 -2.31 6.38 11.27
C THR A 453 -2.95 7.74 11.50
N LEU A 454 -3.04 8.56 10.45
CA LEU A 454 -3.76 9.84 10.46
C LEU A 454 -4.90 9.80 9.44
N SER A 455 -6.09 10.25 9.83
CA SER A 455 -7.26 10.30 8.95
C SER A 455 -7.02 11.22 7.75
N ALA A 456 -7.29 10.76 6.54
CA ALA A 456 -7.20 11.58 5.32
C ALA A 456 -8.24 12.73 5.29
N GLN A 457 -9.29 12.63 6.11
CA GLN A 457 -10.34 13.66 6.21
C GLN A 457 -9.98 14.76 7.21
N SER A 458 -8.95 14.55 8.04
CA SER A 458 -8.50 15.54 9.02
C SER A 458 -7.85 16.74 8.34
N GLY A 459 -8.26 17.95 8.74
CA GLY A 459 -7.62 19.19 8.29
C GLY A 459 -6.15 19.28 8.72
N ILE A 460 -5.82 18.74 9.91
CA ILE A 460 -4.44 18.68 10.41
C ILE A 460 -3.60 17.81 9.47
N THR A 461 -4.10 16.61 9.11
CA THR A 461 -3.42 15.69 8.20
C THR A 461 -3.22 16.31 6.82
N GLN A 462 -4.26 16.92 6.26
CA GLN A 462 -4.18 17.54 4.93
C GLN A 462 -3.15 18.67 4.90
N ARG A 463 -3.17 19.57 5.91
CA ARG A 463 -2.16 20.62 6.04
C ARG A 463 -0.75 20.01 6.19
N TYR A 464 -0.60 19.01 7.05
CA TYR A 464 0.68 18.36 7.31
C TYR A 464 1.28 17.74 6.04
N VAL A 465 0.49 16.95 5.33
CA VAL A 465 0.95 16.34 4.05
C VAL A 465 1.22 17.41 3.00
N GLY A 466 0.40 18.46 2.93
CA GLY A 466 0.60 19.61 2.03
C GLY A 466 1.88 20.40 2.30
N LEU A 467 2.38 20.39 3.54
CA LEU A 467 3.66 21.00 3.94
C LEU A 467 4.88 20.07 3.71
N GLY A 468 4.67 18.88 3.13
CA GLY A 468 5.73 17.90 2.87
C GLY A 468 5.81 16.74 3.87
N GLY A 469 4.81 16.59 4.74
CA GLY A 469 4.73 15.49 5.69
C GLY A 469 5.92 15.46 6.66
N PRO A 470 6.60 14.32 6.84
CA PRO A 470 7.71 14.20 7.80
C PRO A 470 8.93 15.10 7.53
N THR A 471 9.04 15.66 6.31
CA THR A 471 10.11 16.62 5.98
C THR A 471 9.77 18.06 6.37
N SER A 472 8.55 18.30 6.85
CA SER A 472 8.13 19.61 7.37
C SER A 472 8.81 19.92 8.71
N PRO A 473 8.82 21.18 9.16
CA PRO A 473 9.46 21.57 10.43
C PRO A 473 8.90 20.90 11.66
N ILE A 474 7.70 20.29 11.58
CA ILE A 474 7.06 19.64 12.74
C ILE A 474 7.49 18.16 12.90
N GLY A 475 8.12 17.56 11.85
CA GLY A 475 8.67 16.21 11.88
C GLY A 475 7.63 15.09 11.80
N TRP A 476 7.96 13.89 12.29
CA TRP A 476 7.11 12.69 12.24
C TRP A 476 5.93 12.77 13.22
N PRO A 477 4.74 12.23 12.84
CA PRO A 477 3.65 12.09 13.79
C PRO A 477 4.01 11.04 14.85
N ARG A 478 3.68 11.31 16.12
CA ARG A 478 3.93 10.44 17.27
C ARG A 478 2.70 9.69 17.75
N ALA A 479 1.52 10.21 17.43
CA ALA A 479 0.25 9.61 17.80
C ALA A 479 -0.82 9.94 16.77
N SER A 480 -1.90 9.17 16.76
CA SER A 480 -3.10 9.48 15.99
C SER A 480 -3.75 10.76 16.53
N GLU A 481 -4.58 11.38 15.68
CA GLU A 481 -5.33 12.57 16.06
C GLU A 481 -6.30 12.26 17.21
N GLU A 482 -6.29 13.09 18.22
CA GLU A 482 -7.23 13.08 19.33
C GLU A 482 -8.12 14.33 19.31
N CYS A 483 -9.41 14.18 19.64
CA CYS A 483 -10.36 15.30 19.65
C CYS A 483 -11.08 15.36 20.98
N GLU A 484 -11.31 16.60 21.47
CA GLU A 484 -12.12 16.90 22.65
C GLU A 484 -12.97 18.14 22.40
N GLY A 485 -14.28 17.98 22.46
CA GLY A 485 -15.24 19.03 22.10
C GLY A 485 -15.07 19.49 20.66
N SER A 486 -14.86 20.79 20.44
CA SER A 486 -14.64 21.39 19.12
C SER A 486 -13.15 21.60 18.78
N ARG A 487 -12.27 20.79 19.36
CA ARG A 487 -10.81 20.87 19.14
C ARG A 487 -10.23 19.50 18.88
N CYS A 488 -9.26 19.45 17.96
CA CYS A 488 -8.48 18.24 17.67
C CYS A 488 -6.99 18.55 17.71
N ALA A 489 -6.17 17.57 18.07
CA ALA A 489 -4.72 17.71 18.10
C ALA A 489 -4.03 16.46 17.56
N THR A 490 -2.90 16.68 16.91
CA THR A 490 -1.97 15.61 16.50
C THR A 490 -0.58 15.98 17.01
N SER A 491 0.03 15.07 17.77
CA SER A 491 1.39 15.23 18.27
C SER A 491 2.41 14.79 17.26
N PHE A 492 3.45 15.60 17.07
CA PHE A 492 4.56 15.38 16.16
C PHE A 492 5.89 15.44 16.90
N GLU A 493 6.98 15.14 16.18
CA GLU A 493 8.34 15.10 16.72
C GLU A 493 8.77 16.44 17.35
N PHE A 494 8.39 17.56 16.75
CA PHE A 494 8.82 18.90 17.16
C PHE A 494 7.67 19.79 17.64
N GLY A 495 6.51 19.22 17.96
CA GLY A 495 5.38 19.96 18.52
C GLY A 495 4.05 19.27 18.32
N THR A 496 2.98 20.01 18.54
CA THR A 496 1.60 19.55 18.41
C THR A 496 0.80 20.51 17.53
N SER A 497 0.18 20.02 16.46
CA SER A 497 -0.79 20.80 15.69
C SER A 497 -2.17 20.72 16.36
N VAL A 498 -2.77 21.85 16.64
CA VAL A 498 -4.11 21.94 17.24
C VAL A 498 -5.05 22.62 16.26
N TRP A 499 -6.13 21.94 15.91
CA TRP A 499 -7.24 22.54 15.21
C TRP A 499 -8.31 23.00 16.21
N SER A 500 -8.83 24.20 16.04
CA SER A 500 -9.92 24.74 16.84
C SER A 500 -10.96 25.41 15.96
N GLU A 501 -12.23 25.20 16.28
CA GLU A 501 -13.34 25.84 15.56
C GLU A 501 -13.21 27.36 15.60
N GLY A 502 -13.42 28.03 14.47
CA GLY A 502 -13.31 29.48 14.31
C GLY A 502 -11.88 30.04 14.26
N VAL A 503 -10.86 29.25 14.54
CA VAL A 503 -9.45 29.66 14.50
C VAL A 503 -8.69 28.96 13.37
N GLY A 504 -8.92 27.67 13.18
CA GLY A 504 -8.15 26.83 12.27
C GLY A 504 -7.02 26.06 12.97
N ILE A 505 -5.91 25.79 12.25
CA ILE A 505 -4.80 24.98 12.76
C ILE A 505 -3.65 25.88 13.19
N VAL A 506 -3.22 25.72 14.43
CA VAL A 506 -2.06 26.43 15.00
C VAL A 506 -1.14 25.41 15.69
N ASP A 507 0.16 25.55 15.46
CA ASP A 507 1.17 24.65 16.02
C ASP A 507 1.64 25.14 17.40
N ILE A 508 1.79 24.22 18.35
CA ILE A 508 2.43 24.42 19.64
C ILE A 508 3.81 23.77 19.54
N PRO A 509 4.92 24.50 19.67
CA PRO A 509 6.26 23.93 19.61
C PRO A 509 6.53 22.97 20.78
N ILE A 510 7.41 22.02 20.55
CA ILE A 510 7.76 20.99 21.55
C ILE A 510 8.16 21.60 22.91
N SER A 511 8.77 22.79 22.91
CA SER A 511 9.16 23.51 24.12
C SER A 511 8.00 24.00 24.98
N LEU A 512 6.82 24.25 24.39
CA LEU A 512 5.61 24.66 25.08
C LEU A 512 4.66 23.49 25.37
N GLU A 513 4.84 22.36 24.67
CA GLU A 513 3.93 21.22 24.79
C GLU A 513 3.80 20.68 26.22
N PRO A 514 4.88 20.49 27.02
CA PRO A 514 4.74 20.05 28.40
C PRO A 514 3.92 21.00 29.27
N ALA A 515 4.11 22.31 29.10
CA ALA A 515 3.36 23.32 29.82
C ALA A 515 1.87 23.31 29.43
N TRP A 516 1.57 23.19 28.14
CA TRP A 516 0.21 23.06 27.63
C TRP A 516 -0.48 21.80 28.14
N ARG A 517 0.22 20.66 28.16
CA ARG A 517 -0.33 19.41 28.72
C ARG A 517 -0.55 19.48 30.21
N ALA A 518 0.34 20.16 30.95
CA ALA A 518 0.17 20.40 32.39
C ALA A 518 -1.07 21.23 32.69
N GLN A 519 -1.50 22.11 31.77
CA GLN A 519 -2.73 22.88 31.85
C GLN A 519 -3.99 22.09 31.42
N GLY A 520 -3.84 20.78 31.07
CA GLY A 520 -4.92 19.90 30.67
C GLY A 520 -5.07 19.70 29.16
N GLY A 521 -4.11 20.13 28.33
CA GLY A 521 -4.09 19.88 26.89
C GLY A 521 -5.33 20.39 26.16
N LEU A 522 -5.99 19.53 25.39
CA LEU A 522 -7.22 19.85 24.66
C LEU A 522 -8.38 20.25 25.58
N GLY A 523 -8.48 19.62 26.78
CA GLY A 523 -9.47 19.95 27.81
C GLY A 523 -9.17 21.21 28.60
N SER A 524 -8.02 21.85 28.37
CA SER A 524 -7.55 23.01 29.12
C SER A 524 -8.53 24.19 29.13
N TRP A 525 -8.58 24.89 30.26
CA TRP A 525 -9.25 26.18 30.39
C TRP A 525 -8.70 27.24 29.42
N LEU A 526 -7.43 27.09 28.96
CA LEU A 526 -6.80 28.01 27.99
C LEU A 526 -7.57 28.10 26.67
N GLY A 527 -8.26 27.05 26.28
CA GLY A 527 -8.84 26.93 24.95
C GLY A 527 -7.79 26.50 23.92
N GLY A 528 -8.06 26.70 22.62
CA GLY A 528 -7.09 26.45 21.55
C GLY A 528 -6.11 27.63 21.40
N PRO A 529 -4.88 27.35 20.85
CA PRO A 529 -3.97 28.42 20.46
C PRO A 529 -4.58 29.25 19.32
N VAL A 530 -4.43 30.59 19.39
CA VAL A 530 -5.00 31.52 18.40
C VAL A 530 -3.94 32.20 17.53
N ALA A 531 -2.67 32.05 17.90
CA ALA A 531 -1.52 32.57 17.14
C ALA A 531 -0.34 31.63 17.26
N GLY A 532 0.61 31.71 16.33
CA GLY A 532 1.88 31.01 16.43
C GLY A 532 2.65 31.40 17.68
N ALA A 533 3.46 30.46 18.20
CA ALA A 533 4.32 30.71 19.34
C ALA A 533 5.43 31.73 18.97
N ILE A 534 5.79 32.58 19.93
CA ILE A 534 6.85 33.56 19.79
C ILE A 534 8.06 33.10 20.59
N GLN A 535 9.18 32.92 19.93
CA GLN A 535 10.45 32.71 20.60
C GLN A 535 10.91 34.05 21.17
N GLN A 536 11.17 34.08 22.47
CA GLN A 536 11.59 35.29 23.17
C GLN A 536 13.11 35.45 23.05
N SER A 537 13.54 36.67 22.73
CA SER A 537 14.95 37.05 22.58
C SER A 537 15.61 37.45 23.91
N ALA A 538 14.92 37.30 25.05
CA ALA A 538 15.46 37.59 26.38
C ALA A 538 16.65 36.70 26.69
N ALA A 539 17.56 37.14 27.56
CA ALA A 539 18.84 36.51 27.87
C ALA A 539 18.77 35.02 28.25
N ASP A 540 17.62 34.57 28.73
CA ASP A 540 17.41 33.19 29.21
C ASP A 540 16.65 32.30 28.17
N GLY A 541 16.27 32.83 27.01
CA GLY A 541 15.50 32.11 25.97
C GLY A 541 14.15 31.65 26.47
N GLY A 542 13.32 31.16 25.58
CA GLY A 542 12.00 30.60 25.91
C GLY A 542 10.93 30.95 24.90
N TRP A 543 9.71 30.53 25.17
CA TRP A 543 8.60 30.65 24.25
C TRP A 543 7.37 31.22 24.95
N SER A 544 6.55 31.98 24.25
CA SER A 544 5.20 32.36 24.64
C SER A 544 4.20 32.12 23.52
N GLN A 545 2.97 31.82 23.88
CA GLN A 545 1.90 31.60 22.93
C GLN A 545 0.58 32.06 23.47
N ARG A 546 -0.21 32.72 22.58
CA ARG A 546 -1.56 33.18 22.91
C ARG A 546 -2.59 32.08 22.60
N PHE A 547 -3.44 31.83 23.59
CA PHE A 547 -4.61 30.96 23.50
C PHE A 547 -5.91 31.79 23.58
N GLN A 548 -7.06 31.16 23.37
CA GLN A 548 -8.36 31.82 23.38
C GLN A 548 -8.62 32.55 24.69
N ARG A 549 -8.18 32.00 25.84
CA ARG A 549 -8.46 32.56 27.17
C ARG A 549 -7.24 32.81 28.03
N GLY A 550 -6.04 32.58 27.44
CA GLY A 550 -4.80 32.76 28.21
C GLY A 550 -3.57 32.96 27.35
N LEU A 551 -2.48 33.23 28.04
CA LEU A 551 -1.12 33.26 27.52
C LEU A 551 -0.34 32.18 28.22
N LEU A 552 0.35 31.34 27.45
CA LEU A 552 1.24 30.31 27.99
C LEU A 552 2.69 30.75 27.78
N PHE A 553 3.48 30.60 28.80
CA PHE A 553 4.90 30.92 28.83
C PHE A 553 5.70 29.71 29.27
N SER A 554 6.84 29.47 28.66
CA SER A 554 7.82 28.47 29.09
C SER A 554 9.21 29.02 28.85
N LYS A 555 9.92 29.24 29.93
CA LYS A 555 11.35 29.55 29.95
C LYS A 555 12.13 28.25 29.83
N ALA A 556 13.31 28.27 29.21
CA ALA A 556 14.11 27.05 29.05
C ALA A 556 14.36 26.35 30.42
N GLY A 557 13.83 25.12 30.55
CA GLY A 557 13.96 24.30 31.75
C GLY A 557 12.86 24.45 32.82
N ASP A 558 11.88 25.34 32.61
CA ASP A 558 10.76 25.57 33.56
C ASP A 558 9.50 24.79 33.19
N ALA A 559 8.65 24.53 34.18
CA ALA A 559 7.36 23.82 33.99
C ALA A 559 6.31 24.61 33.19
N GLY A 560 6.59 25.88 32.88
CA GLY A 560 5.68 26.79 32.21
C GLY A 560 4.67 27.46 33.14
N VAL A 561 4.18 28.63 32.73
CA VAL A 561 3.19 29.44 33.45
C VAL A 561 2.08 29.88 32.51
N ALA A 562 0.83 29.79 32.95
CA ALA A 562 -0.32 30.28 32.21
C ALA A 562 -0.97 31.48 32.91
N LEU A 563 -1.21 32.55 32.15
CA LEU A 563 -1.91 33.77 32.62
C LEU A 563 -3.23 33.92 31.89
N ARG A 564 -4.30 34.32 32.62
CA ARG A 564 -5.63 34.56 32.04
C ARG A 564 -5.66 35.86 31.26
N THR A 565 -6.17 35.86 30.02
CA THR A 565 -6.25 37.08 29.19
C THR A 565 -7.30 38.08 29.71
N GLU A 566 -8.24 37.66 30.49
CA GLU A 566 -9.28 38.49 31.13
C GLU A 566 -8.78 39.18 32.42
N SER A 567 -7.56 38.81 32.89
CA SER A 567 -7.00 39.42 34.11
C SER A 567 -6.42 40.80 33.83
N GLY A 568 -6.74 41.75 34.73
CA GLY A 568 -6.14 43.10 34.75
C GLY A 568 -4.61 43.04 34.94
N ILE A 569 -4.09 42.03 35.67
CA ILE A 569 -2.68 41.78 35.87
C ILE A 569 -2.03 41.46 34.51
N THR A 570 -2.62 40.54 33.77
CA THR A 570 -2.12 40.16 32.43
C THR A 570 -2.16 41.34 31.46
N ALA A 571 -3.26 42.11 31.46
CA ALA A 571 -3.36 43.31 30.61
C ALA A 571 -2.26 44.32 30.94
N ARG A 572 -1.97 44.57 32.24
CA ARG A 572 -0.87 45.46 32.68
C ARG A 572 0.49 44.94 32.23
N TYR A 573 0.71 43.63 32.36
CA TYR A 573 1.94 42.95 31.94
C TYR A 573 2.18 43.08 30.44
N GLU A 574 1.16 42.76 29.61
CA GLU A 574 1.28 42.91 28.14
C GLU A 574 1.50 44.38 27.73
N ALA A 575 0.80 45.33 28.34
CA ALA A 575 0.96 46.77 28.06
C ALA A 575 2.36 47.29 28.41
N SER A 576 3.06 46.63 29.35
CA SER A 576 4.45 46.96 29.68
C SER A 576 5.52 46.30 28.79
N GLY A 577 5.11 45.55 27.75
CA GLY A 577 5.99 44.88 26.81
C GLY A 577 6.21 43.37 27.09
N GLY A 578 5.42 42.78 27.97
CA GLY A 578 5.47 41.35 28.26
C GLY A 578 6.83 40.87 28.73
N VAL A 579 7.33 39.75 28.23
CA VAL A 579 8.67 39.19 28.61
C VAL A 579 9.80 40.14 28.32
N ALA A 580 9.73 40.92 27.25
CA ALA A 580 10.76 41.89 26.90
C ALA A 580 10.64 43.20 27.69
N GLY A 581 9.58 43.38 28.47
CA GLY A 581 9.36 44.54 29.31
C GLY A 581 10.15 44.50 30.61
N PRO A 582 9.93 45.51 31.47
CA PRO A 582 10.73 45.65 32.73
C PRO A 582 10.48 44.57 33.77
N TYR A 583 9.40 43.79 33.62
CA TYR A 583 8.97 42.81 34.62
C TYR A 583 9.58 41.41 34.39
N GLY A 584 9.99 41.10 33.12
CA GLY A 584 10.57 39.81 32.74
C GLY A 584 9.54 38.67 32.68
N TRP A 585 9.95 37.44 32.96
CA TRP A 585 9.09 36.26 32.86
C TRP A 585 8.11 36.15 34.06
N PRO A 586 6.88 35.65 33.86
CA PRO A 586 6.03 35.26 34.99
C PRO A 586 6.63 34.04 35.69
N ARG A 587 6.65 34.06 37.02
CA ARG A 587 7.20 33.00 37.90
C ARG A 587 6.14 32.04 38.41
N GLY A 588 4.89 32.41 38.34
CA GLY A 588 3.78 31.60 38.78
C GLY A 588 2.43 32.12 38.22
N GLU A 589 1.41 31.30 38.37
CA GLU A 589 0.05 31.66 37.98
C GLU A 589 -0.51 32.73 38.93
N GLU A 590 -1.58 33.41 38.50
CA GLU A 590 -2.33 34.36 39.30
C GLU A 590 -2.94 33.69 40.54
N ARG A 591 -2.61 34.19 41.71
CA ARG A 591 -3.11 33.72 43.02
C ARG A 591 -3.99 34.79 43.65
N CYS A 592 -5.18 34.40 44.08
CA CYS A 592 -6.13 35.34 44.73
C CYS A 592 -6.36 34.97 46.18
N VAL A 593 -6.33 36.00 47.05
CA VAL A 593 -6.56 35.90 48.49
C VAL A 593 -7.42 37.10 48.92
N SER A 594 -8.48 36.88 49.66
CA SER A 594 -9.36 37.92 50.25
C SER A 594 -9.81 39.04 49.28
N GLY A 595 -10.06 38.67 48.01
CA GLY A 595 -10.54 39.61 46.97
C GLY A 595 -9.44 40.42 46.25
N ALA A 596 -8.16 40.14 46.57
CA ALA A 596 -7.01 40.63 45.82
C ALA A 596 -6.28 39.48 45.12
N CYS A 597 -5.72 39.73 43.93
CA CYS A 597 -4.96 38.77 43.16
C CYS A 597 -3.53 39.30 42.93
N ALA A 598 -2.59 38.39 42.79
CA ALA A 598 -1.18 38.72 42.48
C ALA A 598 -0.54 37.69 41.55
N THR A 599 0.34 38.16 40.70
CA THR A 599 1.26 37.34 39.89
C THR A 599 2.68 37.85 40.09
N GLU A 600 3.60 36.92 40.37
CA GLU A 600 5.02 37.19 40.52
C GLU A 600 5.72 37.11 39.15
N PHE A 601 6.58 38.09 38.86
CA PHE A 601 7.44 38.16 37.69
C PHE A 601 8.91 38.21 38.12
N ASP A 602 9.85 38.15 37.16
CA ASP A 602 11.28 38.20 37.49
C ASP A 602 11.69 39.43 38.30
N SER A 603 11.15 40.59 37.94
CA SER A 603 11.53 41.89 38.52
C SER A 603 10.40 42.65 39.24
N ALA A 604 9.17 42.08 39.30
CA ALA A 604 8.02 42.75 39.94
C ALA A 604 7.00 41.72 40.43
N THR A 605 6.13 42.15 41.32
CA THR A 605 4.85 41.51 41.62
C THR A 605 3.72 42.47 41.23
N ILE A 606 2.84 42.02 40.28
CA ILE A 606 1.69 42.79 39.84
C ILE A 606 0.49 42.25 40.59
N THR A 607 -0.29 43.16 41.14
CA THR A 607 -1.50 42.85 41.93
C THR A 607 -2.73 43.53 41.36
N TRP A 608 -3.88 42.92 41.62
CA TRP A 608 -5.18 43.50 41.36
C TRP A 608 -6.11 43.38 42.53
N MET A 609 -6.90 44.43 42.81
CA MET A 609 -7.94 44.39 43.82
C MET A 609 -9.18 45.17 43.32
N ALA A 610 -10.36 44.62 43.59
CA ALA A 610 -11.63 45.28 43.23
C ALA A 610 -11.77 46.66 43.88
N GLY A 611 -12.17 47.66 43.09
CA GLY A 611 -12.30 49.04 43.55
C GLY A 611 -11.01 49.85 43.65
N VAL A 612 -9.85 49.18 43.57
CA VAL A 612 -8.51 49.82 43.59
C VAL A 612 -7.82 49.78 42.24
N GLY A 613 -7.87 48.65 41.59
CA GLY A 613 -7.26 48.47 40.27
C GLY A 613 -5.96 47.62 40.32
N VAL A 614 -5.11 47.83 39.30
CA VAL A 614 -3.86 47.10 39.16
C VAL A 614 -2.68 47.93 39.59
N HIS A 615 -1.84 47.38 40.47
CA HIS A 615 -0.64 48.04 40.96
C HIS A 615 0.59 47.13 40.91
N VAL A 616 1.76 47.72 40.81
CA VAL A 616 3.04 47.06 40.65
C VAL A 616 3.91 47.29 41.90
N VAL A 617 4.42 46.23 42.49
CA VAL A 617 5.45 46.24 43.51
C VAL A 617 6.78 45.85 42.84
N SER A 618 7.76 46.73 42.80
CA SER A 618 9.01 46.50 42.11
C SER A 618 10.24 46.92 42.93
N GLY A 619 11.45 46.63 42.42
CA GLY A 619 12.68 47.01 43.06
C GLY A 619 12.85 46.42 44.47
N SER A 620 13.46 47.19 45.38
CA SER A 620 13.69 46.79 46.78
C SER A 620 12.39 46.61 47.59
N MET A 621 11.33 47.33 47.25
CA MET A 621 10.01 47.18 47.86
C MET A 621 9.44 45.76 47.64
N ARG A 622 9.67 45.15 46.48
CA ARG A 622 9.21 43.81 46.19
C ARG A 622 9.74 42.78 47.16
N GLY A 623 11.07 42.76 47.38
CA GLY A 623 11.68 41.84 48.34
C GLY A 623 11.11 41.96 49.76
N ALA A 624 10.94 43.21 50.24
CA ALA A 624 10.30 43.47 51.51
C ALA A 624 8.83 43.02 51.56
N TYR A 625 8.06 43.28 50.49
CA TYR A 625 6.66 42.87 50.39
C TYR A 625 6.47 41.34 50.36
N GLU A 626 7.30 40.65 49.61
CA GLU A 626 7.28 39.17 49.52
C GLU A 626 7.69 38.52 50.85
N SER A 627 8.69 39.06 51.54
CA SER A 627 9.13 38.56 52.87
C SER A 627 8.06 38.73 53.95
N GLU A 628 7.21 39.73 53.82
CA GLU A 628 6.07 39.98 54.73
C GLU A 628 4.80 39.19 54.33
N GLY A 629 4.88 38.30 53.36
CA GLY A 629 3.80 37.41 52.95
C GLY A 629 2.94 37.92 51.77
N GLY A 630 3.36 38.99 51.09
CA GLY A 630 2.71 39.53 49.91
C GLY A 630 1.27 39.92 50.13
N ILE A 631 0.34 39.57 49.21
CA ILE A 631 -1.09 39.93 49.35
C ILE A 631 -1.79 39.31 50.56
N ALA A 632 -1.23 38.25 51.14
CA ALA A 632 -1.77 37.58 52.31
C ALA A 632 -1.15 38.13 53.63
N GLY A 633 -0.10 38.92 53.54
CA GLY A 633 0.62 39.49 54.65
C GLY A 633 -0.06 40.68 55.29
N PRO A 634 0.51 41.24 56.36
CA PRO A 634 -0.08 42.32 57.12
C PRO A 634 -0.18 43.65 56.34
N TRP A 635 0.64 43.82 55.28
CA TRP A 635 0.54 45.02 54.43
C TRP A 635 -0.66 44.97 53.48
N GLY A 636 -1.14 43.78 53.19
CA GLY A 636 -2.24 43.58 52.21
C GLY A 636 -1.85 43.99 50.80
N PRO A 637 -2.82 44.10 49.87
CA PRO A 637 -2.55 44.49 48.49
C PRO A 637 -2.13 45.98 48.39
N PRO A 638 -1.25 46.34 47.45
CA PRO A 638 -0.87 47.72 47.20
C PRO A 638 -2.05 48.50 46.60
N THR A 639 -2.09 49.81 46.96
CA THR A 639 -3.11 50.75 46.48
C THR A 639 -2.50 51.86 45.61
N SER A 640 -1.19 51.83 45.39
CA SER A 640 -0.44 52.65 44.43
C SER A 640 0.69 51.83 43.80
N ASP A 641 1.34 52.30 42.74
CA ASP A 641 2.60 51.76 42.25
C ASP A 641 3.79 52.20 43.18
N SER A 642 4.89 51.42 43.17
CA SER A 642 6.11 51.81 43.90
C SER A 642 6.68 53.12 43.38
N VAL A 643 7.04 54.03 44.26
CA VAL A 643 7.62 55.33 43.93
C VAL A 643 9.06 55.40 44.41
N GLU A 644 10.00 55.51 43.52
CA GLU A 644 11.42 55.76 43.85
C GLU A 644 11.60 57.23 44.18
N VAL A 645 12.31 57.52 45.28
CA VAL A 645 12.69 58.91 45.65
C VAL A 645 13.99 59.26 44.92
N VAL A 646 14.08 60.52 44.42
CA VAL A 646 15.22 61.01 43.65
C VAL A 646 16.53 60.76 44.39
N GLN A 647 17.58 60.32 43.68
CA GLN A 647 18.91 59.93 44.10
C GLN A 647 19.07 58.54 44.72
N ASN A 648 18.14 57.59 44.39
CA ASN A 648 18.28 56.21 44.91
C ASN A 648 18.28 56.09 46.45
N ALA A 649 17.66 57.00 47.14
CA ALA A 649 17.67 57.02 48.61
C ALA A 649 16.71 56.00 49.22
N GLY A 650 15.76 55.51 48.43
CA GLY A 650 14.78 54.50 48.84
C GLY A 650 13.50 54.55 48.01
N VAL A 651 12.53 53.71 48.38
CA VAL A 651 11.24 53.55 47.70
C VAL A 651 10.10 53.60 48.74
N TRP A 652 8.96 54.12 48.37
CA TRP A 652 7.75 54.01 49.17
C TRP A 652 6.56 53.59 48.33
N GLN A 653 5.54 53.02 48.98
CA GLN A 653 4.35 52.55 48.32
C GLN A 653 3.15 52.49 49.30
N ASP A 654 1.95 52.77 48.80
CA ASP A 654 0.72 52.66 49.57
C ASP A 654 0.17 51.25 49.47
N PHE A 655 -0.22 50.66 50.57
CA PHE A 655 -0.86 49.37 50.74
C PHE A 655 -2.18 49.50 51.50
N ALA A 656 -3.05 48.48 51.43
CA ALA A 656 -4.29 48.46 52.16
C ALA A 656 -4.09 48.54 53.70
N GLY A 657 -2.98 48.01 54.22
CA GLY A 657 -2.61 48.04 55.62
C GLY A 657 -1.89 49.30 56.06
N GLY A 658 -1.42 50.16 55.13
CA GLY A 658 -0.69 51.39 55.45
C GLY A 658 0.29 51.85 54.36
N TRP A 659 1.07 52.85 54.67
CA TRP A 659 2.12 53.40 53.85
C TRP A 659 3.45 52.82 54.22
N ILE A 660 4.09 52.13 53.28
CA ILE A 660 5.42 51.48 53.52
C ILE A 660 6.50 52.36 52.96
N TYR A 661 7.50 52.64 53.79
CA TYR A 661 8.70 53.38 53.42
C TYR A 661 9.92 52.47 53.58
N LEU A 662 10.71 52.36 52.56
CA LEU A 662 11.91 51.55 52.55
C LEU A 662 13.11 52.41 52.12
N LYS A 663 13.90 52.87 53.09
CA LYS A 663 15.14 53.57 52.86
C LYS A 663 16.22 52.54 52.42
N ARG A 664 17.17 52.97 51.56
CA ARG A 664 18.29 52.13 51.18
C ARG A 664 19.02 51.67 52.44
N ASP A 665 19.37 50.39 52.48
CA ASP A 665 20.13 49.72 53.56
C ASP A 665 19.41 49.75 54.95
N ALA A 666 18.11 50.00 54.96
CA ALA A 666 17.29 49.96 56.20
C ALA A 666 16.12 48.97 56.01
N GLY A 667 15.48 48.57 57.08
CA GLY A 667 14.26 47.80 57.07
C GLY A 667 13.05 48.62 56.65
N PRO A 668 11.94 47.94 56.22
CA PRO A 668 10.68 48.64 55.91
C PRO A 668 10.08 49.26 57.17
N VAL A 669 9.47 50.46 57.04
CA VAL A 669 8.69 51.12 58.09
C VAL A 669 7.27 51.29 57.62
N LEU A 670 6.30 50.71 58.35
CA LEU A 670 4.90 50.87 58.13
C LEU A 670 4.34 52.07 58.92
N LEU A 671 3.73 53.02 58.21
CA LEU A 671 2.96 54.09 58.79
C LEU A 671 1.49 53.86 58.53
N ARG A 672 0.69 53.85 59.59
CA ARG A 672 -0.76 53.57 59.50
C ARG A 672 -1.51 54.72 58.86
N THR A 673 -2.51 54.41 57.99
CA THR A 673 -3.31 55.42 57.31
C THR A 673 -4.27 56.17 58.26
N ASP A 674 -4.59 55.59 59.42
CA ASP A 674 -5.39 56.23 60.46
C ASP A 674 -4.58 57.10 61.46
N SER A 675 -3.26 57.13 61.26
CA SER A 675 -2.35 57.97 62.09
C SER A 675 -2.33 59.43 61.64
N GLY A 676 -2.69 60.33 62.53
CA GLY A 676 -2.60 61.79 62.31
C GLY A 676 -1.14 62.23 62.10
N LEU A 677 -0.16 61.61 62.75
CA LEU A 677 1.29 61.87 62.57
C LEU A 677 1.75 61.48 61.19
N ALA A 678 1.33 60.32 60.73
CA ALA A 678 1.64 59.83 59.38
C ALA A 678 0.99 60.72 58.28
N ALA A 679 -0.24 61.21 58.51
CA ALA A 679 -0.91 62.13 57.60
C ALA A 679 -0.15 63.46 57.50
N VAL A 680 0.31 64.07 58.61
CA VAL A 680 1.13 65.29 58.64
C VAL A 680 2.46 65.06 57.89
N TYR A 681 3.11 63.94 58.10
CA TYR A 681 4.33 63.56 57.38
C TYR A 681 4.09 63.51 55.83
N ARG A 682 3.03 62.93 55.38
CA ARG A 682 2.69 62.92 53.95
C ARG A 682 2.36 64.33 53.39
N GLN A 683 1.73 65.16 54.15
CA GLN A 683 1.48 66.56 53.78
C GLN A 683 2.78 67.38 53.64
N ASP A 684 3.86 67.05 54.45
CA ASP A 684 5.22 67.62 54.33
C ASP A 684 6.05 66.94 53.20
N ARG A 685 5.39 66.33 52.23
CA ARG A 685 5.99 65.66 51.06
C ARG A 685 6.73 64.37 51.41
N GLY A 686 6.49 63.76 52.55
CA GLY A 686 7.06 62.47 52.95
C GLY A 686 8.60 62.48 52.94
N PRO A 687 9.29 61.45 52.33
CA PRO A 687 10.75 61.40 52.35
C PRO A 687 11.45 62.57 51.66
N ALA A 688 10.77 63.29 50.76
CA ALA A 688 11.26 64.48 50.11
C ALA A 688 11.06 65.79 50.93
N GLY A 689 10.36 65.69 52.04
CA GLY A 689 10.14 66.77 52.99
C GLY A 689 11.29 66.97 54.00
N SER A 690 11.02 67.91 54.92
CA SER A 690 12.04 68.30 55.92
C SER A 690 12.36 67.25 56.95
N LEU A 691 11.52 66.23 57.12
CA LEU A 691 11.70 65.15 58.08
C LEU A 691 12.56 63.98 57.53
N GLY A 692 12.69 63.87 56.20
CA GLY A 692 13.39 62.73 55.60
C GLY A 692 12.66 61.38 55.78
N TRP A 693 13.38 60.29 55.88
CA TRP A 693 12.84 58.95 55.97
C TRP A 693 12.39 58.59 57.37
N PRO A 694 11.25 57.88 57.57
CA PRO A 694 10.90 57.29 58.84
C PRO A 694 11.91 56.20 59.20
N VAL A 695 12.30 56.17 60.51
CA VAL A 695 13.28 55.21 61.02
C VAL A 695 12.64 54.14 61.95
N ALA A 696 11.41 54.36 62.36
CA ALA A 696 10.62 53.42 63.14
C ALA A 696 9.11 53.67 62.93
N GLU A 697 8.34 52.62 63.21
CA GLU A 697 6.86 52.72 63.24
C GLU A 697 6.38 53.68 64.34
N GLU A 698 5.11 54.07 64.29
CA GLU A 698 4.49 54.85 65.32
C GLU A 698 4.44 54.11 66.65
N VAL A 699 4.92 54.74 67.66
CA VAL A 699 4.87 54.22 69.03
C VAL A 699 3.99 55.13 69.88
N CYS A 700 2.96 54.59 70.53
CA CYS A 700 2.13 55.29 71.46
C CYS A 700 2.43 54.81 72.90
N LYS A 701 2.73 55.74 73.80
CA LYS A 701 2.91 55.50 75.20
C LYS A 701 2.01 56.43 75.99
N GLU A 702 1.07 55.82 76.77
CA GLU A 702 0.11 56.54 77.56
C GLU A 702 -0.68 57.61 76.77
N VAL A 703 -0.23 58.87 76.86
CA VAL A 703 -0.89 60.00 76.19
C VAL A 703 -0.12 60.58 74.97
N GLU A 704 0.99 60.07 74.67
CA GLU A 704 1.91 60.56 73.59
C GLU A 704 2.17 59.47 72.57
N CYS A 705 1.84 59.71 71.28
CA CYS A 705 2.27 58.91 70.15
C CYS A 705 3.43 59.65 69.46
N SER A 706 4.42 58.90 68.92
CA SER A 706 5.56 59.46 68.21
C SER A 706 5.98 58.63 67.03
N ILE A 707 6.48 59.28 65.95
CA ILE A 707 7.18 58.69 64.82
C ILE A 707 8.54 59.37 64.69
N SER A 708 9.59 58.59 64.64
CA SER A 708 10.98 59.06 64.46
C SER A 708 11.35 59.05 62.97
N PHE A 709 12.05 60.10 62.52
CA PHE A 709 12.52 60.32 61.16
C PHE A 709 14.03 60.69 61.18
N ASP A 710 14.71 60.62 60.05
CA ASP A 710 16.11 61.06 59.93
C ASP A 710 16.32 62.50 60.38
N GLY A 711 15.36 63.38 60.10
CA GLY A 711 15.40 64.83 60.36
C GLY A 711 14.66 65.30 61.60
N GLY A 712 14.24 64.36 62.50
CA GLY A 712 13.53 64.72 63.74
C GLY A 712 12.43 63.77 64.16
N THR A 713 11.63 64.10 65.13
CA THR A 713 10.50 63.30 65.63
C THR A 713 9.21 64.09 65.59
N LEU A 714 8.13 63.50 65.07
CA LEU A 714 6.77 64.00 65.24
C LEU A 714 6.15 63.37 66.48
N THR A 715 5.54 64.18 67.35
CA THR A 715 4.83 63.70 68.51
C THR A 715 3.40 64.26 68.52
N TRP A 716 2.42 63.45 68.97
CA TRP A 716 1.05 63.81 69.18
C TRP A 716 0.63 63.53 70.63
N ASN A 717 0.03 64.50 71.29
CA ASN A 717 -0.45 64.34 72.63
C ASN A 717 -1.97 64.25 72.61
N SER A 718 -2.53 63.15 73.18
CA SER A 718 -3.92 62.81 73.09
C SER A 718 -4.80 63.75 74.01
N ILE A 719 -4.17 64.36 75.02
CA ILE A 719 -4.89 65.30 75.91
C ILE A 719 -5.04 66.68 75.30
N THR A 720 -3.98 67.17 74.68
CA THR A 720 -3.96 68.53 74.11
C THR A 720 -4.36 68.59 72.64
N GLY A 721 -4.36 67.42 71.95
CA GLY A 721 -4.61 67.33 70.49
C GLY A 721 -3.45 67.93 69.64
N VAL A 722 -2.35 68.35 70.23
CA VAL A 722 -1.31 69.08 69.57
C VAL A 722 -0.29 68.07 68.91
N ILE A 723 0.04 68.31 67.64
CA ILE A 723 1.15 67.69 66.96
C ILE A 723 2.35 68.63 67.05
N ALA A 724 3.45 68.13 67.57
CA ALA A 724 4.71 68.87 67.69
C ALA A 724 5.87 68.13 66.95
N ARG A 725 6.77 68.93 66.40
CA ARG A 725 8.08 68.45 65.84
C ARG A 725 9.16 68.67 66.86
N LYS A 726 9.88 67.64 67.20
CA LYS A 726 11.04 67.71 68.10
C LYS A 726 12.33 67.47 67.35
#